data_96d5828945a6cd556f6d83b462426f44
#
_entry.id   96d5828945a6cd556f6d83b462426f44
#
_cell.length_a   1.000
_cell.length_b   1.000
_cell.length_c   1.000
_cell.angle_alpha   90.00
_cell.angle_beta   90.00
_cell.angle_gamma   90.00
#
_symmetry.space_group_name_H-M   'P 1'
#
loop_
_entity.id
_entity.type
_entity.pdbx_description
1 polymer ?
#
loop_
_entity_poly.entity_id
_entity_poly.type
_entity_poly.pdbx_seq_one_letter_code
_entity_poly.pdbx_strand_id
1 'polypeptide(L)'
;LRDVKTLAFLIRKLSGEDVPVELYRLLPRTDATYLVAPPALERVQRMRVCFQYADKQYLYVTPLDEVSEKPYLVRYNIPQINEEFAETCRLLWQYAQINLLDVAVDEAGVLTPSFIVLEPDYLLDISSLAECFRDYGHHPANYVLSRLQPIENARPLLLGNIANLFLDEWIHAQEEEIDYRACMQKAFRRYPIELAACPDLRDKEKERRFFDDCKLHFEHIRETVNDTFHAAGYELDKTDAVLEPSYICEALGLQGRLDYMQRDMSSFIEMKSGKADEYAIRGKVEPKENNKVQMLLYQAVLQYSMGMDHRKVKAYLLYTRYPLLYPSRPSWALVRRVIDLRNRIVADEYGIQLRNSLEYTAQKLEGINSFTLNERGLKGHFWETYLRPSIDNFQSKLKALSPLEKKYFYAIYNFITKELYTSKSGDVDYEGRTGAASLWLSTLAEKCEAGEILYDLRIKENHAADEHKAGLTLAFPPEEKVGGERTFLPNFRQGDAIILYERNSDTDNVTNKMVFKGNIEYLTDHEVGIRLRATQQNPSVLPARSLYAIEHDTMDTTFRSMYQGLYAYLSATQERRDLLLSQRPPEFDESLDILIAQAEDDFTRVALKAKAAKDYFLLVGPPGTGKTSCALKKMVETFHADKDSQILLLSYTNRAVDEICKSLASIRPAVDFIRVGSELSCDEAYRGHLIENELASCTRRADVYERIRNCRIMVGTVAAISGKPELFRLKHFDVAIVDEATQILEPQLLGILCAHGEGDRNAIDKFILIGDHKQLPAVVLQKAEQSAIYDETLLAIGLTNLKDSLFERLYRNCPAVHRSHDMLCRQGRMHPKVALFANRAFYGGHLIPVGLPHQTESSEHISRLAFYPSQPEKAGGSAKINYSEARIVAGLAAQIYESHRTDFDDSRTLGVITPYRSQIALIKKEIEALGIPALNRILVDTVERFQGSERDVIIYSCCINSYYQLKFVSNLTEENGVLIDRKLNVALTRARKQMFVTGVPKYLKSNPLYESLLNLIETQG
;
A
#
# COMPACT_ATOMS: atom_id res chain seq x y z
N LEU A 1 -16.33 39.71 0.32
CA LEU A 1 -15.53 40.96 0.43
C LEU A 1 -14.94 41.39 -0.91
N ARG A 2 -14.31 40.50 -1.69
CA ARG A 2 -13.79 40.79 -3.04
C ARG A 2 -14.91 41.26 -3.97
N ASP A 3 -16.07 40.59 -3.95
CA ASP A 3 -17.24 40.91 -4.78
C ASP A 3 -17.84 42.23 -4.36
N VAL A 4 -17.86 42.55 -3.08
CA VAL A 4 -18.32 43.85 -2.58
C VAL A 4 -17.39 45.00 -3.04
N LYS A 5 -16.05 44.77 -2.97
CA LYS A 5 -15.07 45.75 -3.51
C LYS A 5 -15.20 45.93 -5.01
N THR A 6 -15.36 44.85 -5.75
CA THR A 6 -15.56 44.87 -7.22
C THR A 6 -16.87 45.58 -7.58
N LEU A 7 -17.95 45.31 -6.83
CA LEU A 7 -19.25 45.96 -7.03
C LEU A 7 -19.15 47.45 -6.71
N ALA A 8 -18.49 47.85 -5.63
CA ALA A 8 -18.25 49.25 -5.28
C ALA A 8 -17.46 49.99 -6.39
N PHE A 9 -16.41 49.35 -6.90
CA PHE A 9 -15.63 49.90 -8.02
C PHE A 9 -16.44 50.02 -9.33
N LEU A 10 -17.27 49.02 -9.64
CA LEU A 10 -18.17 49.05 -10.81
C LEU A 10 -19.23 50.11 -10.70
N ILE A 11 -19.83 50.29 -9.52
CA ILE A 11 -20.81 51.35 -9.24
C ILE A 11 -20.16 52.71 -9.51
N ARG A 12 -18.99 53.00 -8.94
CA ARG A 12 -18.26 54.24 -9.17
C ARG A 12 -17.94 54.48 -10.66
N LYS A 13 -17.49 53.42 -11.34
CA LYS A 13 -17.11 53.50 -12.75
C LYS A 13 -18.29 53.70 -13.69
N LEU A 14 -19.48 53.18 -13.35
CA LEU A 14 -20.65 53.22 -14.20
C LEU A 14 -21.58 54.42 -13.89
N SER A 15 -21.68 54.84 -12.63
CA SER A 15 -22.56 55.97 -12.22
C SER A 15 -21.82 57.30 -12.16
N GLY A 16 -20.50 57.29 -12.02
CA GLY A 16 -19.72 58.50 -11.75
C GLY A 16 -19.87 59.03 -10.32
N GLU A 17 -20.65 58.38 -9.48
CA GLU A 17 -20.88 58.75 -8.09
C GLU A 17 -19.98 57.95 -7.17
N ASP A 18 -19.56 58.58 -6.07
CA ASP A 18 -18.77 57.91 -5.02
C ASP A 18 -19.65 56.92 -4.22
N VAL A 19 -19.04 55.81 -3.85
CA VAL A 19 -19.68 54.79 -3.01
C VAL A 19 -20.07 55.40 -1.66
N PRO A 20 -21.30 55.17 -1.15
CA PRO A 20 -21.73 55.72 0.14
C PRO A 20 -20.72 55.43 1.26
N VAL A 21 -20.45 56.44 2.09
CA VAL A 21 -19.47 56.39 3.19
C VAL A 21 -19.75 55.25 4.16
N GLU A 22 -21.01 54.86 4.32
CA GLU A 22 -21.47 53.76 5.16
C GLU A 22 -20.96 52.41 4.62
N LEU A 23 -20.90 52.24 3.31
CA LEU A 23 -20.35 51.04 2.69
C LEU A 23 -18.82 50.96 2.84
N TYR A 24 -18.12 52.09 2.81
CA TYR A 24 -16.69 52.16 3.11
C TYR A 24 -16.36 51.80 4.57
N ARG A 25 -17.27 52.09 5.53
CA ARG A 25 -17.10 51.70 6.93
C ARG A 25 -17.28 50.21 7.17
N LEU A 26 -17.97 49.49 6.29
CA LEU A 26 -18.16 48.04 6.33
C LEU A 26 -17.02 47.30 5.64
N LEU A 27 -16.21 47.97 4.81
CA LEU A 27 -15.02 47.38 4.23
C LEU A 27 -13.90 47.38 5.26
N PRO A 28 -13.22 46.28 5.50
CA PRO A 28 -12.07 46.28 6.38
C PRO A 28 -11.07 47.33 5.90
N ARG A 29 -10.65 48.24 6.78
CA ARG A 29 -9.55 49.16 6.53
C ARG A 29 -8.28 48.31 6.34
N THR A 30 -7.88 48.09 5.11
CA THR A 30 -6.58 47.57 4.79
C THR A 30 -5.64 48.77 4.75
N ASP A 31 -4.74 48.87 5.70
CA ASP A 31 -3.51 49.64 5.51
C ASP A 31 -2.72 48.95 4.40
N ALA A 32 -2.97 49.31 3.17
CA ALA A 32 -2.70 48.50 1.98
C ALA A 32 -1.24 48.56 1.51
N THR A 33 -0.35 49.20 2.26
CA THR A 33 1.05 49.37 1.86
C THR A 33 1.87 48.07 1.86
N TYR A 34 1.47 47.07 2.68
CA TYR A 34 2.12 45.77 2.73
C TYR A 34 1.57 44.72 1.73
N LEU A 35 0.44 45.08 1.03
CA LEU A 35 -0.18 44.20 0.03
C LEU A 35 0.36 44.42 -1.40
N VAL A 36 1.42 45.15 -1.55
CA VAL A 36 2.10 45.38 -2.84
C VAL A 36 3.50 44.77 -2.76
N ALA A 37 3.81 43.85 -3.64
CA ALA A 37 5.19 43.37 -3.79
C ALA A 37 6.03 44.40 -4.51
N PRO A 38 7.19 44.83 -3.97
CA PRO A 38 8.15 45.64 -4.69
C PRO A 38 8.69 44.93 -5.94
N PRO A 39 9.31 45.66 -6.88
CA PRO A 39 10.00 45.06 -8.01
C PRO A 39 11.02 43.99 -7.55
N ALA A 40 11.07 42.88 -8.24
CA ALA A 40 12.04 41.83 -7.94
C ALA A 40 13.45 42.24 -8.42
N LEU A 41 14.44 42.11 -7.53
CA LEU A 41 15.85 42.21 -7.90
C LEU A 41 16.32 40.88 -8.51
N GLU A 42 15.88 39.78 -7.94
CA GLU A 42 16.25 38.41 -8.32
C GLU A 42 15.02 37.50 -8.33
N ARG A 43 15.11 36.41 -9.08
CA ARG A 43 14.08 35.34 -9.07
C ARG A 43 14.73 33.99 -8.82
N VAL A 44 14.20 33.27 -7.83
CA VAL A 44 14.62 31.94 -7.48
C VAL A 44 13.48 30.97 -7.81
N GLN A 45 13.77 29.95 -8.60
CA GLN A 45 12.73 29.01 -9.03
C GLN A 45 12.12 28.24 -7.86
N ARG A 46 12.93 27.84 -6.87
CA ARG A 46 12.50 27.05 -5.72
C ARG A 46 13.41 27.28 -4.52
N MET A 47 12.81 27.38 -3.35
CA MET A 47 13.50 27.36 -2.05
C MET A 47 12.74 26.40 -1.11
N ARG A 48 13.45 25.52 -0.44
CA ARG A 48 12.89 24.71 0.64
C ARG A 48 13.25 25.31 1.98
N VAL A 49 12.23 25.58 2.79
CA VAL A 49 12.36 26.32 4.04
C VAL A 49 11.58 25.65 5.17
N CYS A 50 12.00 25.96 6.40
CA CYS A 50 11.35 25.55 7.63
C CYS A 50 10.64 26.76 8.26
N PHE A 51 9.34 26.65 8.53
CA PHE A 51 8.54 27.72 9.13
C PHE A 51 8.84 27.88 10.62
N GLN A 52 9.05 29.10 11.08
CA GLN A 52 9.30 29.43 12.48
C GLN A 52 8.06 30.02 13.15
N TYR A 53 7.60 31.15 12.66
CA TYR A 53 6.41 31.86 13.12
C TYR A 53 5.91 32.84 12.04
N ALA A 54 4.75 33.45 12.27
CA ALA A 54 4.18 34.45 11.36
C ALA A 54 3.68 35.66 12.14
N ASP A 55 3.72 36.81 11.51
CA ASP A 55 3.01 37.99 11.93
C ASP A 55 1.93 38.40 10.90
N LYS A 56 1.40 39.60 10.98
CA LYS A 56 0.36 40.07 10.03
C LYS A 56 0.87 40.34 8.62
N GLN A 57 2.17 40.42 8.40
CA GLN A 57 2.81 40.83 7.15
C GLN A 57 3.70 39.75 6.56
N TYR A 58 4.39 38.96 7.38
CA TYR A 58 5.44 38.07 6.98
C TYR A 58 5.32 36.70 7.64
N LEU A 59 5.75 35.66 6.90
CA LEU A 59 6.17 34.40 7.47
C LEU A 59 7.68 34.50 7.71
N TYR A 60 8.13 33.99 8.84
CA TYR A 60 9.54 33.92 9.21
C TYR A 60 9.99 32.48 9.00
N VAL A 61 10.97 32.28 8.12
CA VAL A 61 11.41 30.95 7.69
C VAL A 61 12.92 30.84 7.69
N THR A 62 13.45 29.63 7.88
CA THR A 62 14.87 29.32 7.73
C THR A 62 15.08 28.36 6.55
N PRO A 63 16.04 28.59 5.65
CA PRO A 63 16.39 27.61 4.62
C PRO A 63 16.84 26.29 5.26
N LEU A 64 16.58 25.17 4.59
CA LEU A 64 17.07 23.86 5.05
C LEU A 64 18.50 23.59 4.59
N ASP A 65 18.92 24.19 3.48
CA ASP A 65 20.20 23.93 2.83
C ASP A 65 21.32 24.88 3.31
N GLU A 66 20.98 25.92 4.10
CA GLU A 66 21.94 26.93 4.55
C GLU A 66 21.81 27.22 6.06
N VAL A 67 22.92 27.35 6.73
CA VAL A 67 22.94 27.81 8.13
C VAL A 67 22.82 29.35 8.13
N SER A 68 21.64 29.85 8.39
CA SER A 68 21.35 31.28 8.51
C SER A 68 21.14 31.69 9.95
N GLU A 69 21.86 32.74 10.41
CA GLU A 69 21.67 33.28 11.76
C GLU A 69 20.35 34.04 11.94
N LYS A 70 19.72 34.48 10.83
CA LYS A 70 18.48 35.25 10.85
C LYS A 70 17.46 34.60 9.92
N PRO A 71 16.17 34.56 10.30
CA PRO A 71 15.12 34.05 9.43
C PRO A 71 14.93 34.98 8.22
N TYR A 72 14.60 34.38 7.09
CA TYR A 72 14.13 35.09 5.91
C TYR A 72 12.66 35.52 6.11
N LEU A 73 12.31 36.67 5.53
CA LEU A 73 10.96 37.20 5.54
C LEU A 73 10.23 36.81 4.26
N VAL A 74 9.04 36.23 4.37
CA VAL A 74 8.24 35.81 3.22
C VAL A 74 6.91 36.57 3.23
N ARG A 75 6.64 37.35 2.18
CA ARG A 75 5.34 37.99 1.97
C ARG A 75 4.31 37.00 1.53
N TYR A 76 3.17 37.00 2.16
CA TYR A 76 2.02 36.17 1.81
C TYR A 76 0.75 37.03 1.69
N ASN A 77 -0.32 36.46 1.15
CA ASN A 77 -1.61 37.14 0.96
C ASN A 77 -1.51 38.39 0.05
N ILE A 78 -0.60 38.36 -0.90
CA ILE A 78 -0.42 39.45 -1.88
C ILE A 78 -1.39 39.23 -3.05
N PRO A 79 -2.26 40.23 -3.36
CA PRO A 79 -3.28 40.12 -4.42
C PRO A 79 -2.65 39.72 -5.75
N GLN A 80 -3.28 38.77 -6.47
CA GLN A 80 -2.89 38.21 -7.78
C GLN A 80 -1.56 37.44 -7.81
N ILE A 81 -0.83 37.38 -6.70
CA ILE A 81 0.45 36.64 -6.58
C ILE A 81 0.25 35.36 -5.75
N ASN A 82 -0.15 35.50 -4.49
CA ASN A 82 -0.27 34.38 -3.55
C ASN A 82 -1.42 34.54 -2.52
N GLU A 83 -2.41 35.37 -2.85
CA GLU A 83 -3.58 35.60 -1.96
C GLU A 83 -4.38 34.32 -1.68
N GLU A 84 -4.28 33.32 -2.55
CA GLU A 84 -4.97 32.05 -2.41
C GLU A 84 -4.47 31.24 -1.22
N PHE A 85 -3.23 31.46 -0.77
CA PHE A 85 -2.60 30.73 0.34
C PHE A 85 -2.86 31.31 1.72
N ALA A 86 -3.78 32.26 1.86
CA ALA A 86 -4.10 32.86 3.16
C ALA A 86 -4.51 31.81 4.22
N GLU A 87 -5.31 30.81 3.81
CA GLU A 87 -5.69 29.73 4.73
C GLU A 87 -4.52 28.78 5.03
N THR A 88 -3.73 28.40 4.04
CA THR A 88 -2.49 27.65 4.27
C THR A 88 -1.63 28.32 5.34
N CYS A 89 -1.39 29.64 5.21
CA CYS A 89 -0.55 30.38 6.15
C CYS A 89 -1.08 30.41 7.60
N ARG A 90 -2.41 30.34 7.78
CA ARG A 90 -3.03 30.23 9.10
C ARG A 90 -2.88 28.85 9.76
N LEU A 91 -2.70 27.81 8.94
CA LEU A 91 -2.63 26.42 9.39
C LEU A 91 -1.20 25.95 9.66
N LEU A 92 -0.18 26.79 9.37
CA LEU A 92 1.23 26.44 9.58
C LEU A 92 1.52 26.21 11.07
N TRP A 93 2.31 25.20 11.36
CA TRP A 93 2.85 24.90 12.67
C TRP A 93 4.35 25.12 12.68
N GLN A 94 4.91 25.36 13.85
CA GLN A 94 6.36 25.56 14.00
C GLN A 94 7.15 24.35 13.45
N TYR A 95 8.16 24.62 12.67
CA TYR A 95 9.01 23.66 11.95
C TYR A 95 8.34 22.93 10.79
N ALA A 96 7.14 23.34 10.34
CA ALA A 96 6.57 22.84 9.11
C ALA A 96 7.52 23.09 7.93
N GLN A 97 7.70 22.10 7.08
CA GLN A 97 8.49 22.22 5.87
C GLN A 97 7.66 22.80 4.73
N ILE A 98 8.24 23.72 3.99
CA ILE A 98 7.53 24.44 2.93
C ILE A 98 8.44 24.54 1.70
N ASN A 99 7.89 24.25 0.51
CA ASN A 99 8.48 24.71 -0.74
C ASN A 99 7.87 26.07 -1.11
N LEU A 100 8.76 27.03 -1.35
CA LEU A 100 8.43 28.32 -1.98
C LEU A 100 8.83 28.24 -3.45
N LEU A 101 7.89 28.48 -4.39
CA LEU A 101 8.16 28.37 -5.82
C LEU A 101 7.97 29.72 -6.49
N ASP A 102 8.76 29.96 -7.56
CA ASP A 102 8.80 31.20 -8.34
C ASP A 102 8.92 32.43 -7.43
N VAL A 103 9.98 32.42 -6.62
CA VAL A 103 10.21 33.40 -5.56
C VAL A 103 10.84 34.66 -6.13
N ALA A 104 10.16 35.80 -5.99
CA ALA A 104 10.72 37.10 -6.25
C ALA A 104 11.43 37.62 -4.97
N VAL A 105 12.68 38.05 -5.09
CA VAL A 105 13.46 38.63 -4.01
C VAL A 105 13.61 40.11 -4.28
N ASP A 106 13.27 40.97 -3.30
CA ASP A 106 13.41 42.42 -3.44
C ASP A 106 14.78 42.91 -2.93
N GLU A 107 15.03 44.25 -3.04
CA GLU A 107 16.28 44.88 -2.58
C GLU A 107 16.52 44.70 -1.07
N ALA A 108 15.51 44.48 -0.27
CA ALA A 108 15.61 44.22 1.17
C ALA A 108 15.81 42.73 1.50
N GLY A 109 15.89 41.85 0.49
CA GLY A 109 16.01 40.41 0.64
C GLY A 109 14.73 39.72 1.07
N VAL A 110 13.56 40.40 0.97
CA VAL A 110 12.28 39.80 1.33
C VAL A 110 11.72 38.98 0.17
N LEU A 111 11.31 37.77 0.47
CA LEU A 111 10.82 36.77 -0.46
C LEU A 111 9.34 36.96 -0.76
N THR A 112 8.94 36.88 -2.03
CA THR A 112 7.55 36.86 -2.45
C THR A 112 7.31 35.68 -3.39
N PRO A 113 6.90 34.52 -2.87
CA PRO A 113 6.66 33.33 -3.69
C PRO A 113 5.34 33.41 -4.42
N SER A 114 5.26 32.75 -5.59
CA SER A 114 4.00 32.51 -6.29
C SER A 114 3.24 31.32 -5.76
N PHE A 115 3.96 30.32 -5.19
CA PHE A 115 3.38 29.14 -4.56
C PHE A 115 4.01 28.91 -3.17
N ILE A 116 3.15 28.46 -2.27
CA ILE A 116 3.50 28.01 -0.92
C ILE A 116 2.99 26.55 -0.79
N VAL A 117 3.90 25.58 -0.73
CA VAL A 117 3.55 24.15 -0.69
C VAL A 117 3.95 23.59 0.66
N LEU A 118 2.97 23.26 1.48
CA LEU A 118 3.14 22.73 2.84
C LEU A 118 3.50 21.24 2.79
N GLU A 119 4.51 20.81 3.57
CA GLU A 119 4.96 19.42 3.68
C GLU A 119 5.01 18.74 2.30
N PRO A 120 5.91 19.20 1.41
CA PRO A 120 5.91 18.79 0.00
C PRO A 120 6.21 17.29 -0.21
N ASP A 121 6.83 16.62 0.76
CA ASP A 121 7.11 15.18 0.71
C ASP A 121 5.85 14.32 0.92
N TYR A 122 4.77 14.90 1.44
CA TYR A 122 3.48 14.25 1.52
C TYR A 122 2.73 14.40 0.20
N LEU A 123 3.00 13.49 -0.74
CA LEU A 123 2.39 13.55 -2.07
C LEU A 123 0.90 13.22 -2.04
N LEU A 124 0.08 14.04 -2.71
CA LEU A 124 -1.31 13.74 -3.02
C LEU A 124 -1.45 13.33 -4.49
N ASP A 125 -2.35 12.39 -4.73
CA ASP A 125 -2.70 11.98 -6.09
C ASP A 125 -3.52 13.08 -6.78
N ILE A 126 -3.14 13.42 -8.01
CA ILE A 126 -3.77 14.49 -8.81
C ILE A 126 -5.26 14.22 -9.02
N SER A 127 -5.64 12.99 -9.36
CA SER A 127 -7.04 12.65 -9.61
C SER A 127 -7.87 12.77 -8.33
N SER A 128 -7.34 12.31 -7.20
CA SER A 128 -8.00 12.40 -5.89
C SER A 128 -8.20 13.86 -5.45
N LEU A 129 -7.21 14.71 -5.71
CA LEU A 129 -7.29 16.14 -5.41
C LEU A 129 -8.28 16.85 -6.33
N ALA A 130 -8.26 16.55 -7.62
CA ALA A 130 -9.20 17.11 -8.59
C ALA A 130 -10.66 16.76 -8.24
N GLU A 131 -10.92 15.52 -7.80
CA GLU A 131 -12.24 15.08 -7.35
C GLU A 131 -12.76 15.82 -6.10
N CYS A 132 -11.93 16.60 -5.40
CA CYS A 132 -12.39 17.49 -4.32
C CYS A 132 -13.07 18.75 -4.85
N PHE A 133 -12.93 19.06 -6.14
CA PHE A 133 -13.60 20.19 -6.81
C PHE A 133 -15.00 19.76 -7.26
N ARG A 134 -15.94 19.80 -6.32
CA ARG A 134 -17.33 19.41 -6.54
C ARG A 134 -18.19 20.62 -6.92
N ASP A 135 -19.33 20.37 -7.57
CA ASP A 135 -20.28 21.41 -7.96
C ASP A 135 -20.77 22.21 -6.75
N TYR A 136 -20.81 21.61 -5.57
CA TYR A 136 -21.28 22.22 -4.32
C TYR A 136 -20.17 22.91 -3.49
N GLY A 137 -18.88 22.69 -3.78
CA GLY A 137 -17.79 23.32 -3.03
C GLY A 137 -16.45 22.63 -3.18
N HIS A 138 -15.42 23.22 -2.58
CA HIS A 138 -14.02 22.76 -2.64
C HIS A 138 -13.46 22.44 -1.24
N HIS A 139 -14.23 21.78 -0.41
CA HIS A 139 -13.88 21.54 0.99
C HIS A 139 -12.91 20.34 1.14
N PRO A 140 -11.87 20.41 2.03
CA PRO A 140 -10.94 19.30 2.29
C PRO A 140 -11.61 17.98 2.68
N ALA A 141 -12.77 18.04 3.36
CA ALA A 141 -13.53 16.86 3.75
C ALA A 141 -14.03 16.01 2.58
N ASN A 142 -14.08 16.57 1.35
CA ASN A 142 -14.35 15.77 0.15
C ASN A 142 -13.28 14.70 -0.08
N TYR A 143 -12.03 15.00 0.29
CA TYR A 143 -10.92 14.03 0.24
C TYR A 143 -11.14 12.87 1.22
N VAL A 144 -11.57 13.19 2.44
CA VAL A 144 -11.88 12.18 3.47
C VAL A 144 -13.03 11.28 3.03
N LEU A 145 -14.12 11.87 2.53
CA LEU A 145 -15.27 11.11 2.01
C LEU A 145 -14.89 10.18 0.86
N SER A 146 -14.09 10.66 -0.09
CA SER A 146 -13.68 9.87 -1.25
C SER A 146 -12.79 8.67 -0.88
N ARG A 147 -12.03 8.76 0.22
CA ARG A 147 -11.23 7.64 0.75
C ARG A 147 -12.06 6.59 1.48
N LEU A 148 -13.03 7.05 2.28
CA LEU A 148 -13.88 6.19 3.08
C LEU A 148 -14.93 5.47 2.24
N GLN A 149 -15.58 6.17 1.32
CA GLN A 149 -16.64 5.60 0.52
C GLN A 149 -16.13 4.50 -0.41
N PRO A 150 -16.79 3.33 -0.46
CA PRO A 150 -16.40 2.28 -1.38
C PRO A 150 -16.57 2.74 -2.82
N ILE A 151 -15.72 2.25 -3.69
CA ILE A 151 -15.95 2.38 -5.13
C ILE A 151 -17.10 1.42 -5.46
N GLU A 152 -18.28 1.98 -5.63
CA GLU A 152 -19.40 1.18 -6.13
C GLU A 152 -19.06 0.76 -7.57
N ASN A 153 -19.29 -0.53 -7.87
CA ASN A 153 -19.25 -1.02 -9.24
C ASN A 153 -20.46 -0.47 -9.98
N ALA A 154 -20.40 0.85 -10.24
CA ALA A 154 -21.42 1.53 -10.95
C ALA A 154 -21.14 1.46 -12.45
N ARG A 155 -22.22 1.40 -13.24
CA ARG A 155 -22.18 1.48 -14.71
C ARG A 155 -21.20 2.53 -15.27
N PRO A 156 -21.13 3.77 -14.71
CA PRO A 156 -20.19 4.79 -15.22
C PRO A 156 -18.71 4.41 -15.08
N LEU A 157 -18.32 3.77 -13.96
CA LEU A 157 -16.93 3.35 -13.74
C LEU A 157 -16.54 2.26 -14.74
N LEU A 158 -17.41 1.27 -14.90
CA LEU A 158 -17.18 0.17 -15.83
C LEU A 158 -17.09 0.66 -17.28
N LEU A 159 -17.98 1.59 -17.67
CA LEU A 159 -17.93 2.24 -18.97
C LEU A 159 -16.62 3.01 -19.19
N GLY A 160 -16.12 3.69 -18.16
CA GLY A 160 -14.82 4.36 -18.19
C GLY A 160 -13.66 3.43 -18.44
N ASN A 161 -13.62 2.31 -17.70
CA ASN A 161 -12.59 1.30 -17.87
C ASN A 161 -12.59 0.66 -19.28
N ILE A 162 -13.79 0.41 -19.82
CA ILE A 162 -13.94 -0.12 -21.19
C ILE A 162 -13.54 0.93 -22.24
N ALA A 163 -13.88 2.20 -22.03
CA ALA A 163 -13.48 3.28 -22.93
C ALA A 163 -11.95 3.48 -22.94
N ASN A 164 -11.26 3.33 -21.79
CA ASN A 164 -9.79 3.34 -21.76
C ASN A 164 -9.21 2.19 -22.60
N LEU A 165 -9.75 0.98 -22.46
CA LEU A 165 -9.32 -0.13 -23.29
C LEU A 165 -9.52 0.16 -24.80
N PHE A 166 -10.63 0.77 -25.18
CA PHE A 166 -10.86 1.16 -26.57
C PHE A 166 -9.84 2.19 -27.06
N LEU A 167 -9.47 3.16 -26.23
CA LEU A 167 -8.44 4.13 -26.58
C LEU A 167 -7.09 3.43 -26.82
N ASP A 168 -6.68 2.52 -25.93
CA ASP A 168 -5.46 1.73 -26.09
C ASP A 168 -5.51 0.93 -27.39
N GLU A 169 -6.61 0.23 -27.70
CA GLU A 169 -6.77 -0.54 -28.92
C GLU A 169 -6.63 0.34 -30.19
N TRP A 170 -7.26 1.51 -30.22
CA TRP A 170 -7.17 2.44 -31.35
C TRP A 170 -5.78 3.06 -31.50
N ILE A 171 -5.06 3.31 -30.43
CA ILE A 171 -3.69 3.80 -30.48
C ILE A 171 -2.77 2.71 -31.03
N HIS A 172 -2.92 1.45 -30.60
CA HIS A 172 -2.10 0.33 -31.06
C HIS A 172 -2.45 -0.13 -32.49
N ALA A 173 -3.62 0.20 -32.99
CA ALA A 173 -4.07 -0.24 -34.31
C ALA A 173 -3.15 0.27 -35.43
N GLN A 174 -2.71 -0.63 -36.26
CA GLN A 174 -2.00 -0.32 -37.51
C GLN A 174 -2.98 -0.13 -38.70
N GLU A 175 -4.19 -0.68 -38.55
CA GLU A 175 -5.25 -0.60 -39.57
C GLU A 175 -6.24 0.53 -39.21
N GLU A 176 -6.91 1.08 -40.25
CA GLU A 176 -7.93 2.12 -40.07
C GLU A 176 -9.25 1.59 -39.46
N GLU A 177 -9.44 0.28 -39.46
CA GLU A 177 -10.64 -0.36 -38.91
C GLU A 177 -10.28 -1.47 -37.93
N ILE A 178 -10.93 -1.44 -36.77
CA ILE A 178 -10.85 -2.47 -35.72
C ILE A 178 -12.25 -3.06 -35.49
N ASP A 179 -12.34 -4.37 -35.28
CA ASP A 179 -13.61 -5.01 -34.96
C ASP A 179 -14.08 -4.69 -33.53
N TYR A 180 -15.18 -3.96 -33.42
CA TYR A 180 -15.82 -3.67 -32.13
C TYR A 180 -16.09 -4.91 -31.27
N ARG A 181 -16.48 -6.03 -31.92
CA ARG A 181 -16.78 -7.28 -31.19
C ARG A 181 -15.52 -7.87 -30.55
N ALA A 182 -14.41 -7.83 -31.28
CA ALA A 182 -13.12 -8.27 -30.74
C ALA A 182 -12.70 -7.43 -29.54
N CYS A 183 -12.82 -6.10 -29.61
CA CYS A 183 -12.54 -5.20 -28.48
C CYS A 183 -13.46 -5.47 -27.28
N MET A 184 -14.75 -5.70 -27.54
CA MET A 184 -15.67 -6.05 -26.45
C MET A 184 -15.38 -7.43 -25.83
N GLN A 185 -14.89 -8.39 -26.60
CA GLN A 185 -14.43 -9.68 -26.04
C GLN A 185 -13.17 -9.49 -25.17
N LYS A 186 -12.23 -8.62 -25.57
CA LYS A 186 -11.08 -8.25 -24.74
C LYS A 186 -11.55 -7.57 -23.45
N ALA A 187 -12.49 -6.62 -23.53
CA ALA A 187 -13.09 -5.97 -22.36
C ALA A 187 -13.78 -6.96 -21.42
N PHE A 188 -14.50 -7.94 -21.97
CA PHE A 188 -15.14 -8.98 -21.17
C PHE A 188 -14.11 -9.87 -20.44
N ARG A 189 -13.02 -10.24 -21.11
CA ARG A 189 -11.93 -11.02 -20.49
C ARG A 189 -11.20 -10.22 -19.40
N ARG A 190 -11.09 -8.89 -19.54
CA ARG A 190 -10.40 -8.02 -18.58
C ARG A 190 -11.25 -7.70 -17.36
N TYR A 191 -12.57 -7.59 -17.51
CA TYR A 191 -13.52 -7.16 -16.47
C TYR A 191 -14.68 -8.14 -16.26
N PRO A 192 -14.45 -9.48 -16.19
CA PRO A 192 -15.54 -10.45 -16.15
C PRO A 192 -16.35 -10.37 -14.86
N ILE A 193 -15.68 -10.16 -13.73
CA ILE A 193 -16.29 -10.08 -12.39
C ILE A 193 -17.10 -8.80 -12.25
N GLU A 194 -16.54 -7.67 -12.67
CA GLU A 194 -17.17 -6.35 -12.60
C GLU A 194 -18.42 -6.32 -13.48
N LEU A 195 -18.36 -6.89 -14.69
CA LEU A 195 -19.51 -7.03 -15.57
C LEU A 195 -20.59 -7.94 -14.98
N ALA A 196 -20.21 -9.06 -14.36
CA ALA A 196 -21.15 -9.98 -13.73
C ALA A 196 -21.80 -9.39 -12.49
N ALA A 197 -21.03 -8.67 -11.66
CA ALA A 197 -21.49 -8.09 -10.40
C ALA A 197 -22.26 -6.78 -10.54
N CYS A 198 -22.23 -6.10 -11.71
CA CYS A 198 -22.88 -4.81 -11.91
C CYS A 198 -24.41 -4.90 -11.80
N PRO A 199 -25.04 -4.27 -10.79
CA PRO A 199 -26.47 -4.40 -10.57
C PRO A 199 -27.32 -3.87 -11.72
N ASP A 200 -26.90 -2.76 -12.34
CA ASP A 200 -27.62 -2.14 -13.45
C ASP A 200 -27.72 -3.06 -14.69
N LEU A 201 -26.73 -3.93 -14.88
CA LEU A 201 -26.74 -4.87 -16.00
C LEU A 201 -27.66 -6.08 -15.80
N ARG A 202 -28.33 -6.21 -14.66
CA ARG A 202 -29.39 -7.23 -14.43
C ARG A 202 -30.72 -6.84 -15.09
N ASP A 203 -30.95 -5.55 -15.29
CA ASP A 203 -32.09 -5.01 -16.03
C ASP A 203 -31.81 -5.00 -17.53
N LYS A 204 -32.63 -5.69 -18.34
CA LYS A 204 -32.41 -5.83 -19.78
C LYS A 204 -32.37 -4.51 -20.56
N GLU A 205 -33.14 -3.51 -20.14
CA GLU A 205 -33.17 -2.21 -20.79
C GLU A 205 -31.89 -1.40 -20.47
N LYS A 206 -31.46 -1.42 -19.20
CA LYS A 206 -30.20 -0.79 -18.78
C LYS A 206 -28.99 -1.49 -19.37
N GLU A 207 -29.03 -2.83 -19.47
CA GLU A 207 -27.97 -3.62 -20.12
C GLU A 207 -27.84 -3.23 -21.60
N ARG A 208 -28.95 -3.14 -22.33
CA ARG A 208 -28.94 -2.71 -23.74
C ARG A 208 -28.35 -1.31 -23.88
N ARG A 209 -28.82 -0.36 -23.07
CA ARG A 209 -28.28 1.01 -23.06
C ARG A 209 -26.77 1.07 -22.72
N PHE A 210 -26.29 0.18 -21.88
CA PHE A 210 -24.87 0.08 -21.56
C PHE A 210 -24.05 -0.32 -22.79
N PHE A 211 -24.46 -1.33 -23.53
CA PHE A 211 -23.76 -1.75 -24.75
C PHE A 211 -23.90 -0.75 -25.89
N ASP A 212 -25.03 -0.05 -25.98
CA ASP A 212 -25.19 1.06 -26.91
C ASP A 212 -24.24 2.22 -26.57
N ASP A 213 -24.07 2.54 -25.28
CA ASP A 213 -23.07 3.53 -24.81
C ASP A 213 -21.64 3.06 -25.10
N CYS A 214 -21.30 1.79 -24.88
CA CYS A 214 -19.97 1.22 -25.23
C CYS A 214 -19.66 1.41 -26.72
N LYS A 215 -20.64 1.12 -27.58
CA LYS A 215 -20.49 1.31 -29.03
C LYS A 215 -20.32 2.77 -29.39
N LEU A 216 -21.06 3.67 -28.76
CA LEU A 216 -20.92 5.12 -28.95
C LEU A 216 -19.50 5.60 -28.58
N HIS A 217 -18.98 5.17 -27.44
CA HIS A 217 -17.62 5.52 -27.02
C HIS A 217 -16.58 4.97 -27.98
N PHE A 218 -16.75 3.74 -28.45
CA PHE A 218 -15.84 3.14 -29.43
C PHE A 218 -15.76 3.93 -30.72
N GLU A 219 -16.92 4.34 -31.29
CA GLU A 219 -17.00 5.12 -32.52
C GLU A 219 -16.40 6.53 -32.34
N HIS A 220 -16.68 7.19 -31.22
CA HIS A 220 -16.14 8.54 -30.96
C HIS A 220 -14.63 8.52 -30.73
N ILE A 221 -14.10 7.49 -30.07
CA ILE A 221 -12.66 7.33 -29.91
C ILE A 221 -12.01 7.09 -31.28
N ARG A 222 -12.62 6.24 -32.14
CA ARG A 222 -12.18 6.05 -33.53
C ARG A 222 -12.07 7.38 -34.26
N GLU A 223 -13.16 8.16 -34.31
CA GLU A 223 -13.20 9.48 -34.95
C GLU A 223 -12.14 10.43 -34.38
N THR A 224 -11.95 10.41 -33.08
CA THR A 224 -10.91 11.23 -32.43
C THR A 224 -9.51 10.84 -32.86
N VAL A 225 -9.17 9.55 -32.83
CA VAL A 225 -7.80 9.06 -33.12
C VAL A 225 -7.49 9.14 -34.61
N ASN A 226 -8.45 8.81 -35.48
CA ASN A 226 -8.21 8.75 -36.93
C ASN A 226 -8.38 10.12 -37.63
N ASP A 227 -9.31 10.96 -37.15
CA ASP A 227 -9.63 12.21 -37.84
C ASP A 227 -9.13 13.44 -37.05
N THR A 228 -9.47 13.53 -35.74
CA THR A 228 -9.17 14.72 -34.94
C THR A 228 -7.67 14.86 -34.65
N PHE A 229 -6.95 13.80 -34.43
CA PHE A 229 -5.50 13.83 -34.18
C PHE A 229 -4.74 14.49 -35.33
N HIS A 230 -5.20 14.28 -36.58
CA HIS A 230 -4.58 14.80 -37.79
C HIS A 230 -5.14 16.16 -38.23
N ALA A 231 -6.17 16.67 -37.53
CA ALA A 231 -6.77 17.95 -37.86
C ALA A 231 -5.83 19.13 -37.53
N ALA A 232 -5.90 20.17 -38.32
CA ALA A 232 -5.05 21.35 -38.14
C ALA A 232 -5.17 21.95 -36.73
N GLY A 233 -4.05 22.13 -36.08
CA GLY A 233 -3.94 22.68 -34.71
C GLY A 233 -3.83 21.68 -33.58
N TYR A 234 -4.10 20.38 -33.82
CA TYR A 234 -3.90 19.31 -32.81
C TYR A 234 -2.50 18.70 -32.94
N GLU A 235 -2.09 18.26 -34.15
CA GLU A 235 -0.77 17.72 -34.45
C GLU A 235 -0.36 16.60 -33.49
N LEU A 236 -1.25 15.62 -33.31
CA LEU A 236 -1.04 14.46 -32.44
C LEU A 236 -0.67 13.25 -33.30
N ASP A 237 0.37 12.52 -32.89
CA ASP A 237 0.81 11.30 -33.58
C ASP A 237 0.66 10.10 -32.65
N LYS A 238 -0.28 9.19 -32.97
CA LYS A 238 -0.51 8.00 -32.19
C LYS A 238 0.71 7.06 -32.17
N THR A 239 1.57 7.10 -33.20
CA THR A 239 2.77 6.24 -33.26
C THR A 239 3.89 6.72 -32.35
N ASP A 240 3.83 7.97 -31.88
CA ASP A 240 4.77 8.58 -30.94
C ASP A 240 4.18 8.75 -29.53
N ALA A 241 3.21 7.90 -29.19
CA ALA A 241 2.51 7.92 -27.93
C ALA A 241 3.30 7.21 -26.81
N VAL A 242 3.29 7.84 -25.63
CA VAL A 242 3.63 7.23 -24.34
C VAL A 242 2.33 6.99 -23.58
N LEU A 243 2.06 5.74 -23.24
CA LEU A 243 0.83 5.34 -22.56
C LEU A 243 1.05 5.20 -21.07
N GLU A 244 0.12 5.73 -20.30
CA GLU A 244 0.11 5.68 -18.85
C GLU A 244 1.41 6.13 -18.15
N PRO A 245 2.13 7.19 -18.62
CA PRO A 245 3.32 7.67 -17.94
C PRO A 245 2.95 8.23 -16.56
N SER A 246 3.79 7.95 -15.57
CA SER A 246 3.62 8.44 -14.20
C SER A 246 4.61 9.54 -13.88
N TYR A 247 4.22 10.46 -13.00
CA TYR A 247 5.02 11.60 -12.58
C TYR A 247 4.97 11.76 -11.07
N ILE A 248 6.11 12.09 -10.50
CA ILE A 248 6.29 12.45 -9.09
C ILE A 248 6.80 13.89 -9.06
N CYS A 249 6.02 14.81 -8.49
CA CYS A 249 6.35 16.23 -8.40
C CYS A 249 6.39 16.66 -6.94
N GLU A 250 7.51 16.40 -6.29
CA GLU A 250 7.74 16.81 -4.91
C GLU A 250 7.69 18.34 -4.76
N ALA A 251 8.09 19.11 -5.79
CA ALA A 251 7.99 20.57 -5.77
C ALA A 251 6.57 21.05 -5.42
N LEU A 252 5.53 20.41 -5.96
CA LEU A 252 4.12 20.72 -5.72
C LEU A 252 3.47 19.78 -4.69
N GLY A 253 4.18 18.76 -4.22
CA GLY A 253 3.63 17.72 -3.35
C GLY A 253 2.54 16.88 -4.03
N LEU A 254 2.74 16.54 -5.30
CA LEU A 254 1.78 15.84 -6.15
C LEU A 254 2.38 14.64 -6.83
N GLN A 255 1.54 13.67 -7.14
CA GLN A 255 1.85 12.55 -8.04
C GLN A 255 0.66 12.25 -8.93
N GLY A 256 0.90 11.65 -10.08
CA GLY A 256 -0.20 11.26 -10.96
C GLY A 256 0.27 10.47 -12.17
N ARG A 257 -0.71 9.93 -12.91
CA ARG A 257 -0.52 9.16 -14.12
C ARG A 257 -1.43 9.73 -15.20
N LEU A 258 -0.86 10.07 -16.35
CA LEU A 258 -1.59 10.51 -17.54
C LEU A 258 -2.09 9.31 -18.35
N ASP A 259 -3.16 9.48 -19.09
CA ASP A 259 -3.66 8.44 -20.00
C ASP A 259 -2.79 8.38 -21.26
N TYR A 260 -2.43 9.56 -21.83
CA TYR A 260 -1.68 9.66 -23.08
C TYR A 260 -0.74 10.87 -23.07
N MET A 261 0.49 10.70 -23.58
CA MET A 261 1.47 11.76 -23.73
C MET A 261 2.22 11.58 -25.06
N GLN A 262 2.51 12.66 -25.78
CA GLN A 262 3.49 12.61 -26.86
C GLN A 262 4.90 12.44 -26.28
N ARG A 263 5.75 11.66 -26.92
CA ARG A 263 7.10 11.36 -26.42
C ARG A 263 7.97 12.60 -26.20
N ASP A 264 7.81 13.64 -27.02
CA ASP A 264 8.50 14.93 -26.86
C ASP A 264 7.89 15.81 -25.77
N MET A 265 6.86 15.35 -25.07
CA MET A 265 6.07 16.05 -24.05
C MET A 265 5.40 17.34 -24.56
N SER A 266 5.26 17.52 -25.87
CA SER A 266 4.61 18.70 -26.47
C SER A 266 3.11 18.74 -26.23
N SER A 267 2.48 17.58 -26.04
CA SER A 267 1.05 17.48 -25.77
C SER A 267 0.67 16.23 -24.99
N PHE A 268 -0.46 16.32 -24.28
CA PHE A 268 -1.04 15.19 -23.57
C PHE A 268 -2.57 15.21 -23.60
N ILE A 269 -3.17 14.04 -23.37
CA ILE A 269 -4.62 13.85 -23.30
C ILE A 269 -4.97 13.19 -21.97
N GLU A 270 -5.98 13.74 -21.31
CA GLU A 270 -6.69 13.09 -20.20
C GLU A 270 -8.07 12.67 -20.69
N MET A 271 -8.46 11.42 -20.47
CA MET A 271 -9.72 10.89 -20.98
C MET A 271 -10.80 10.82 -19.90
N LYS A 272 -12.04 11.11 -20.30
CA LYS A 272 -13.24 10.99 -19.44
C LYS A 272 -14.41 10.38 -20.22
N SER A 273 -15.04 9.36 -19.67
CA SER A 273 -16.22 8.71 -20.24
C SER A 273 -17.53 9.38 -19.80
N GLY A 274 -17.49 10.28 -18.82
CA GLY A 274 -18.65 10.98 -18.31
C GLY A 274 -19.18 12.07 -19.24
N LYS A 275 -20.24 12.78 -18.78
CA LYS A 275 -20.77 13.96 -19.45
C LYS A 275 -19.98 15.19 -19.04
N ALA A 276 -19.76 16.10 -19.99
CA ALA A 276 -19.39 17.48 -19.72
C ALA A 276 -20.62 18.31 -19.26
N ASP A 277 -20.39 19.59 -18.89
CA ASP A 277 -21.47 20.51 -18.57
C ASP A 277 -22.11 21.00 -19.86
N GLU A 278 -23.42 20.79 -20.03
CA GLU A 278 -24.21 21.21 -21.18
C GLU A 278 -25.00 22.46 -20.81
N TYR A 279 -24.65 23.61 -21.41
CA TYR A 279 -25.38 24.86 -21.19
C TYR A 279 -26.49 24.99 -22.22
N ALA A 280 -27.74 24.84 -21.77
CA ALA A 280 -28.96 24.88 -22.60
C ALA A 280 -29.14 26.14 -23.44
N ILE A 281 -28.57 27.28 -23.04
CA ILE A 281 -28.76 28.60 -23.70
C ILE A 281 -27.89 28.76 -24.95
N ARG A 282 -26.83 27.98 -25.16
CA ARG A 282 -25.91 28.14 -26.31
C ARG A 282 -25.53 26.85 -27.02
N GLY A 283 -26.02 25.69 -26.61
CA GLY A 283 -25.57 24.40 -27.12
C GLY A 283 -24.06 24.13 -26.91
N LYS A 284 -23.43 24.90 -26.03
CA LYS A 284 -21.98 24.82 -25.77
C LYS A 284 -21.72 23.80 -24.66
N VAL A 285 -20.90 22.83 -24.95
CA VAL A 285 -20.41 21.86 -23.98
C VAL A 285 -19.12 22.41 -23.40
N GLU A 286 -18.99 22.42 -22.07
CA GLU A 286 -17.78 22.84 -21.36
C GLU A 286 -17.30 21.76 -20.42
N PRO A 287 -15.98 21.56 -20.27
CA PRO A 287 -15.42 20.64 -19.32
C PRO A 287 -15.81 20.97 -17.88
N LYS A 288 -16.10 19.95 -17.08
CA LYS A 288 -16.33 20.09 -15.63
C LYS A 288 -15.11 20.65 -14.93
N GLU A 289 -15.33 21.37 -13.82
CA GLU A 289 -14.25 22.04 -13.08
C GLU A 289 -13.20 21.06 -12.58
N ASN A 290 -13.60 19.90 -12.01
CA ASN A 290 -12.67 18.86 -11.56
C ASN A 290 -11.77 18.35 -12.70
N ASN A 291 -12.31 18.15 -13.90
CA ASN A 291 -11.53 17.68 -15.04
C ASN A 291 -10.58 18.77 -15.57
N LYS A 292 -11.00 20.05 -15.54
CA LYS A 292 -10.11 21.19 -15.85
C LYS A 292 -8.94 21.26 -14.85
N VAL A 293 -9.25 21.10 -13.56
CA VAL A 293 -8.26 21.07 -12.48
C VAL A 293 -7.23 19.97 -12.72
N GLN A 294 -7.66 18.77 -13.07
CA GLN A 294 -6.76 17.65 -13.33
C GLN A 294 -5.77 17.96 -14.45
N MET A 295 -6.23 18.48 -15.58
CA MET A 295 -5.36 18.91 -16.68
C MET A 295 -4.36 19.99 -16.27
N LEU A 296 -4.83 21.02 -15.54
CA LEU A 296 -3.97 22.12 -15.08
C LEU A 296 -2.88 21.63 -14.12
N LEU A 297 -3.20 20.67 -13.26
CA LEU A 297 -2.21 20.06 -12.37
C LEU A 297 -1.14 19.30 -13.16
N TYR A 298 -1.51 18.55 -14.19
CA TYR A 298 -0.49 17.89 -15.04
C TYR A 298 0.38 18.90 -15.79
N GLN A 299 -0.17 20.01 -16.30
CA GLN A 299 0.66 21.08 -16.88
C GLN A 299 1.63 21.68 -15.87
N ALA A 300 1.18 21.89 -14.60
CA ALA A 300 2.05 22.38 -13.54
C ALA A 300 3.13 21.34 -13.16
N VAL A 301 2.78 20.07 -13.10
CA VAL A 301 3.74 18.98 -12.85
C VAL A 301 4.81 18.95 -13.94
N LEU A 302 4.44 19.01 -15.20
CA LEU A 302 5.40 19.03 -16.31
C LEU A 302 6.33 20.24 -16.24
N GLN A 303 5.84 21.39 -15.78
CA GLN A 303 6.66 22.57 -15.57
C GLN A 303 7.67 22.40 -14.44
N TYR A 304 7.23 21.96 -13.25
CA TYR A 304 8.08 21.93 -12.06
C TYR A 304 8.93 20.65 -11.90
N SER A 305 8.54 19.54 -12.52
CA SER A 305 9.32 18.30 -12.55
C SER A 305 10.21 18.20 -13.77
N MET A 306 9.67 18.48 -14.97
CA MET A 306 10.36 18.25 -16.25
C MET A 306 10.95 19.53 -16.86
N GLY A 307 10.75 20.69 -16.23
CA GLY A 307 11.25 21.97 -16.72
C GLY A 307 10.58 22.46 -18.03
N MET A 308 9.42 21.89 -18.37
CA MET A 308 8.70 22.25 -19.59
C MET A 308 7.98 23.61 -19.45
N ASP A 309 8.11 24.47 -20.44
CA ASP A 309 7.32 25.71 -20.46
C ASP A 309 5.84 25.36 -20.72
N HIS A 310 4.99 25.60 -19.73
CA HIS A 310 3.56 25.34 -19.81
C HIS A 310 2.86 25.98 -21.03
N ARG A 311 3.43 27.06 -21.59
CA ARG A 311 2.90 27.73 -22.80
C ARG A 311 3.15 26.93 -24.06
N LYS A 312 4.12 26.01 -24.03
CA LYS A 312 4.47 25.13 -25.14
C LYS A 312 3.82 23.76 -25.06
N VAL A 313 3.30 23.37 -23.89
CA VAL A 313 2.63 22.09 -23.67
C VAL A 313 1.14 22.23 -23.94
N LYS A 314 0.64 21.55 -24.97
CA LYS A 314 -0.77 21.49 -25.30
C LYS A 314 -1.45 20.41 -24.45
N ALA A 315 -2.46 20.76 -23.67
CA ALA A 315 -3.21 19.84 -22.84
C ALA A 315 -4.63 19.70 -23.38
N TYR A 316 -5.07 18.47 -23.56
CA TYR A 316 -6.38 18.16 -24.12
C TYR A 316 -7.18 17.27 -23.16
N LEU A 317 -8.50 17.51 -23.11
CA LEU A 317 -9.47 16.67 -22.43
C LEU A 317 -10.33 15.97 -23.48
N LEU A 318 -10.28 14.64 -23.49
CA LEU A 318 -11.13 13.82 -24.34
C LEU A 318 -12.35 13.34 -23.56
N TYR A 319 -13.54 13.87 -23.91
CA TYR A 319 -14.77 13.24 -23.46
C TYR A 319 -15.22 12.23 -24.52
N THR A 320 -15.08 10.95 -24.21
CA THR A 320 -15.41 9.88 -25.17
C THR A 320 -16.90 9.78 -25.52
N ARG A 321 -17.75 10.47 -24.75
CA ARG A 321 -19.16 10.66 -25.10
C ARG A 321 -19.38 11.59 -26.29
N TYR A 322 -18.38 12.40 -26.66
CA TYR A 322 -18.40 13.34 -27.78
C TYR A 322 -17.08 13.14 -28.56
N PRO A 323 -17.08 13.26 -29.90
CA PRO A 323 -15.84 13.08 -30.69
C PRO A 323 -15.02 14.39 -30.69
N LEU A 324 -14.72 14.95 -29.52
CA LEU A 324 -14.14 16.29 -29.38
C LEU A 324 -12.99 16.26 -28.34
N LEU A 325 -11.87 16.88 -28.72
CA LEU A 325 -10.78 17.25 -27.82
C LEU A 325 -10.93 18.69 -27.37
N TYR A 326 -11.01 18.89 -26.06
CA TYR A 326 -11.12 20.22 -25.45
C TYR A 326 -9.75 20.72 -25.03
N PRO A 327 -9.20 21.79 -25.64
CA PRO A 327 -7.93 22.35 -25.24
C PRO A 327 -8.05 23.03 -23.87
N SER A 328 -7.07 22.78 -23.00
CA SER A 328 -6.95 23.49 -21.72
C SER A 328 -6.42 24.90 -21.93
N ARG A 329 -6.96 25.84 -21.13
CA ARG A 329 -6.41 27.20 -21.02
C ARG A 329 -5.72 27.33 -19.66
N PRO A 330 -4.41 27.63 -19.61
CA PRO A 330 -3.70 27.79 -18.35
C PRO A 330 -4.38 28.82 -17.44
N SER A 331 -4.54 28.47 -16.16
CA SER A 331 -5.09 29.33 -15.13
C SER A 331 -4.33 29.16 -13.83
N TRP A 332 -3.27 29.93 -13.65
CA TRP A 332 -2.40 29.82 -12.46
C TRP A 332 -3.13 30.17 -11.16
N ALA A 333 -4.08 31.10 -11.19
CA ALA A 333 -4.92 31.37 -10.02
C ALA A 333 -5.76 30.14 -9.60
N LEU A 334 -6.22 29.33 -10.57
CA LEU A 334 -6.90 28.07 -10.24
C LEU A 334 -5.92 27.05 -9.70
N VAL A 335 -4.74 26.92 -10.30
CA VAL A 335 -3.68 26.02 -9.78
C VAL A 335 -3.31 26.39 -8.34
N ARG A 336 -3.10 27.68 -8.02
CA ARG A 336 -2.83 28.12 -6.65
C ARG A 336 -3.94 27.75 -5.67
N ARG A 337 -5.21 27.92 -6.06
CA ARG A 337 -6.35 27.47 -5.23
C ARG A 337 -6.37 25.96 -4.99
N VAL A 338 -5.96 25.18 -5.99
CA VAL A 338 -5.85 23.71 -5.83
C VAL A 338 -4.72 23.36 -4.87
N ILE A 339 -3.58 24.03 -4.97
CA ILE A 339 -2.46 23.81 -4.04
C ILE A 339 -2.80 24.27 -2.62
N ASP A 340 -3.57 25.38 -2.46
CA ASP A 340 -4.10 25.73 -1.12
C ASP A 340 -5.01 24.62 -0.55
N LEU A 341 -5.92 24.07 -1.36
CA LEU A 341 -6.75 22.94 -0.95
C LEU A 341 -5.88 21.71 -0.58
N ARG A 342 -4.85 21.41 -1.39
CA ARG A 342 -3.88 20.35 -1.09
C ARG A 342 -3.21 20.59 0.26
N ASN A 343 -2.77 21.79 0.55
CA ASN A 343 -2.13 22.15 1.80
C ASN A 343 -3.07 22.01 3.00
N ARG A 344 -4.33 22.39 2.83
CA ARG A 344 -5.38 22.22 3.86
C ARG A 344 -5.63 20.75 4.18
N ILE A 345 -5.68 19.89 3.16
CA ILE A 345 -5.79 18.43 3.34
C ILE A 345 -4.58 17.92 4.14
N VAL A 346 -3.37 18.30 3.75
CA VAL A 346 -2.14 17.90 4.43
C VAL A 346 -2.10 18.39 5.87
N ALA A 347 -2.53 19.63 6.13
CA ALA A 347 -2.63 20.16 7.49
C ALA A 347 -3.62 19.37 8.36
N ASP A 348 -4.73 18.91 7.80
CA ASP A 348 -5.69 18.05 8.51
C ASP A 348 -5.09 16.67 8.83
N GLU A 349 -4.42 16.03 7.88
CA GLU A 349 -3.72 14.75 8.06
C GLU A 349 -2.60 14.86 9.11
N TYR A 350 -1.79 15.92 9.01
CA TYR A 350 -0.72 16.19 9.95
C TYR A 350 -1.25 16.53 11.34
N GLY A 351 -2.37 17.23 11.43
CA GLY A 351 -3.06 17.52 12.69
C GLY A 351 -3.44 16.26 13.48
N ILE A 352 -3.80 15.17 12.79
CA ILE A 352 -4.05 13.85 13.38
C ILE A 352 -2.75 13.25 13.91
N GLN A 353 -1.68 13.33 13.12
CA GLN A 353 -0.34 12.86 13.53
C GLN A 353 0.17 13.57 14.78
N LEU A 354 0.12 14.92 14.80
CA LEU A 354 0.67 15.74 15.88
C LEU A 354 -0.14 15.65 17.18
N ARG A 355 -1.47 15.73 17.07
CA ARG A 355 -2.34 15.83 18.25
C ARG A 355 -2.62 14.48 18.88
N ASN A 356 -2.59 13.41 18.12
CA ASN A 356 -2.88 12.03 18.59
C ASN A 356 -4.14 11.97 19.48
N SER A 357 -5.20 12.70 19.12
CA SER A 357 -6.40 12.90 19.94
C SER A 357 -7.64 12.36 19.22
N LEU A 358 -8.41 11.55 19.94
CA LEU A 358 -9.71 11.06 19.45
C LEU A 358 -10.72 12.20 19.30
N GLU A 359 -10.67 13.22 20.18
CA GLU A 359 -11.53 14.39 20.12
C GLU A 359 -11.28 15.22 18.86
N TYR A 360 -10.01 15.41 18.47
CA TYR A 360 -9.69 16.11 17.24
C TYR A 360 -10.24 15.38 16.02
N THR A 361 -10.07 14.07 15.97
CA THR A 361 -10.59 13.24 14.87
C THR A 361 -12.12 13.24 14.87
N ALA A 362 -12.76 13.12 16.03
CA ALA A 362 -14.19 13.24 16.16
C ALA A 362 -14.71 14.57 15.60
N GLN A 363 -14.09 15.70 15.99
CA GLN A 363 -14.45 17.01 15.48
C GLN A 363 -14.36 17.10 13.96
N LYS A 364 -13.29 16.55 13.37
CA LYS A 364 -13.11 16.55 11.91
C LYS A 364 -14.14 15.69 11.18
N LEU A 365 -14.37 14.46 11.64
CA LEU A 365 -15.27 13.52 10.98
C LEU A 365 -16.75 13.83 11.21
N GLU A 366 -17.14 14.24 12.41
CA GLU A 366 -18.50 14.66 12.72
C GLU A 366 -18.86 16.00 12.08
N GLY A 367 -17.86 16.83 11.75
CA GLY A 367 -18.01 18.07 10.98
C GLY A 367 -18.37 17.85 9.50
N ILE A 368 -18.25 16.64 8.97
CA ILE A 368 -18.58 16.31 7.58
C ILE A 368 -20.09 16.19 7.42
N ASN A 369 -20.73 17.20 6.83
CA ASN A 369 -22.17 17.22 6.59
C ASN A 369 -22.51 18.08 5.37
N SER A 370 -23.70 17.90 4.85
CA SER A 370 -24.17 18.59 3.65
C SER A 370 -24.23 20.12 3.79
N PHE A 371 -24.39 20.65 5.01
CA PHE A 371 -24.37 22.09 5.27
C PHE A 371 -22.94 22.64 5.15
N THR A 372 -21.98 21.99 5.77
CA THR A 372 -20.56 22.42 5.74
C THR A 372 -19.96 22.31 4.35
N LEU A 373 -20.26 21.23 3.61
CA LEU A 373 -19.67 20.98 2.30
C LEU A 373 -20.30 21.80 1.18
N ASN A 374 -21.56 22.24 1.32
CA ASN A 374 -22.24 23.02 0.31
C ASN A 374 -21.85 24.51 0.37
N GLU A 375 -20.58 24.81 0.15
CA GLU A 375 -20.02 26.15 0.21
C GLU A 375 -20.65 27.11 -0.83
N ARG A 376 -21.13 26.56 -1.96
CA ARG A 376 -21.76 27.32 -3.04
C ARG A 376 -23.26 27.50 -2.87
N GLY A 377 -23.85 26.91 -1.83
CA GLY A 377 -25.29 26.99 -1.61
C GLY A 377 -26.14 26.35 -2.72
N LEU A 378 -25.63 25.24 -3.31
CA LEU A 378 -26.32 24.52 -4.37
C LEU A 378 -27.69 24.05 -3.90
N LYS A 379 -28.70 24.21 -4.75
CA LYS A 379 -30.11 23.86 -4.49
C LYS A 379 -30.71 23.16 -5.72
N GLY A 380 -31.86 22.55 -5.53
CA GLY A 380 -32.63 21.95 -6.61
C GLY A 380 -32.57 20.42 -6.64
N HIS A 381 -33.27 19.84 -7.60
CA HIS A 381 -33.52 18.39 -7.63
C HIS A 381 -32.25 17.56 -7.62
N PHE A 382 -31.20 17.93 -8.37
CA PHE A 382 -29.95 17.16 -8.43
C PHE A 382 -29.22 17.14 -7.08
N TRP A 383 -29.17 18.29 -6.37
CA TRP A 383 -28.61 18.36 -5.02
C TRP A 383 -29.39 17.52 -4.02
N GLU A 384 -30.72 17.68 -3.95
CA GLU A 384 -31.55 17.00 -2.96
C GLU A 384 -31.66 15.50 -3.21
N THR A 385 -31.58 15.05 -4.47
CA THR A 385 -31.79 13.63 -4.82
C THR A 385 -30.51 12.81 -4.85
N TYR A 386 -29.39 13.40 -5.24
CA TYR A 386 -28.15 12.63 -5.50
C TYR A 386 -26.97 13.04 -4.63
N LEU A 387 -26.66 14.34 -4.54
CA LEU A 387 -25.43 14.77 -3.88
C LEU A 387 -25.56 14.82 -2.35
N ARG A 388 -26.58 15.49 -1.85
CA ARG A 388 -26.85 15.60 -0.42
C ARG A 388 -27.03 14.26 0.27
N PRO A 389 -27.83 13.29 -0.24
CA PRO A 389 -27.99 12.01 0.42
C PRO A 389 -26.69 11.22 0.57
N SER A 390 -25.77 11.31 -0.38
CA SER A 390 -24.47 10.61 -0.28
C SER A 390 -23.60 11.13 0.87
N ILE A 391 -23.63 12.46 1.12
CA ILE A 391 -22.93 13.08 2.24
C ILE A 391 -23.63 12.76 3.57
N ASP A 392 -24.95 12.95 3.63
CA ASP A 392 -25.74 12.75 4.84
C ASP A 392 -25.80 11.27 5.26
N ASN A 393 -25.65 10.31 4.33
CA ASN A 393 -25.56 8.89 4.61
C ASN A 393 -24.32 8.56 5.48
N PHE A 394 -23.16 9.13 5.16
CA PHE A 394 -21.97 8.95 6.02
C PHE A 394 -22.23 9.46 7.43
N GLN A 395 -22.75 10.69 7.54
CA GLN A 395 -23.01 11.30 8.83
C GLN A 395 -24.07 10.54 9.66
N SER A 396 -25.14 10.05 9.02
CA SER A 396 -26.20 9.30 9.69
C SER A 396 -25.67 7.98 10.25
N LYS A 397 -24.86 7.25 9.46
CA LYS A 397 -24.20 6.02 9.93
C LYS A 397 -23.26 6.28 11.10
N LEU A 398 -22.44 7.34 11.02
CA LEU A 398 -21.53 7.71 12.09
C LEU A 398 -22.28 8.10 13.39
N LYS A 399 -23.40 8.82 13.26
CA LYS A 399 -24.25 9.20 14.40
C LYS A 399 -24.96 8.02 15.04
N ALA A 400 -25.28 7.00 14.28
CA ALA A 400 -25.95 5.79 14.76
C ALA A 400 -25.05 4.89 15.62
N LEU A 401 -23.73 5.07 15.56
CA LEU A 401 -22.80 4.32 16.39
C LEU A 401 -22.92 4.67 17.89
N SER A 402 -22.76 3.65 18.73
CA SER A 402 -22.63 3.83 20.19
C SER A 402 -21.34 4.60 20.53
N PRO A 403 -21.22 5.13 21.76
CA PRO A 403 -19.99 5.82 22.18
C PRO A 403 -18.71 4.96 22.03
N LEU A 404 -18.78 3.68 22.36
CA LEU A 404 -17.66 2.75 22.20
C LEU A 404 -17.29 2.55 20.70
N GLU A 405 -18.30 2.29 19.88
CA GLU A 405 -18.09 2.10 18.42
C GLU A 405 -17.49 3.35 17.77
N LYS A 406 -17.91 4.56 18.18
CA LYS A 406 -17.32 5.82 17.71
C LYS A 406 -15.85 5.94 18.09
N LYS A 407 -15.51 5.69 19.37
CA LYS A 407 -14.12 5.72 19.83
C LYS A 407 -13.25 4.73 19.06
N TYR A 408 -13.74 3.51 18.87
CA TYR A 408 -13.07 2.51 18.06
C TYR A 408 -12.86 3.00 16.63
N PHE A 409 -13.90 3.53 15.99
CA PHE A 409 -13.82 4.07 14.64
C PHE A 409 -12.77 5.18 14.53
N TYR A 410 -12.75 6.13 15.44
CA TYR A 410 -11.78 7.23 15.46
C TYR A 410 -10.35 6.74 15.72
N ALA A 411 -10.18 5.76 16.61
CA ALA A 411 -8.87 5.19 16.90
C ALA A 411 -8.28 4.48 15.67
N ILE A 412 -9.07 3.66 14.98
CA ILE A 412 -8.66 2.99 13.75
C ILE A 412 -8.38 4.01 12.63
N TYR A 413 -9.23 5.03 12.47
CA TYR A 413 -9.01 6.10 11.50
C TYR A 413 -7.69 6.83 11.76
N ASN A 414 -7.41 7.19 13.01
CA ASN A 414 -6.13 7.81 13.40
C ASN A 414 -4.95 6.91 13.06
N PHE A 415 -5.05 5.63 13.38
CA PHE A 415 -3.98 4.68 13.10
C PHE A 415 -3.68 4.58 11.61
N ILE A 416 -4.71 4.40 10.78
CA ILE A 416 -4.55 4.33 9.32
C ILE A 416 -3.92 5.63 8.78
N THR A 417 -4.38 6.79 9.26
CA THR A 417 -3.89 8.10 8.80
C THR A 417 -2.43 8.32 9.17
N LYS A 418 -2.01 7.91 10.37
CA LYS A 418 -0.61 8.00 10.80
C LYS A 418 0.29 7.03 10.03
N GLU A 419 -0.17 5.79 9.81
CA GLU A 419 0.56 4.82 8.99
C GLU A 419 0.76 5.36 7.56
N LEU A 420 -0.31 5.89 6.95
CA LEU A 420 -0.24 6.51 5.63
C LEU A 420 0.73 7.70 5.61
N TYR A 421 0.67 8.56 6.64
CA TYR A 421 1.58 9.69 6.76
C TYR A 421 3.04 9.22 6.82
N THR A 422 3.35 8.28 7.70
CA THR A 422 4.70 7.72 7.84
C THR A 422 5.15 6.98 6.58
N SER A 423 4.24 6.27 5.91
CA SER A 423 4.53 5.60 4.63
C SER A 423 4.90 6.58 3.51
N LYS A 424 4.33 7.78 3.50
CA LYS A 424 4.63 8.82 2.50
C LYS A 424 5.86 9.65 2.86
N SER A 425 5.80 10.35 3.98
CA SER A 425 6.85 11.29 4.40
C SER A 425 8.08 10.60 4.97
N GLY A 426 7.90 9.37 5.48
CA GLY A 426 8.96 8.61 6.12
C GLY A 426 9.32 9.08 7.52
N ASP A 427 10.25 8.36 8.12
CA ASP A 427 10.97 8.73 9.34
C ASP A 427 12.47 8.46 9.08
N VAL A 428 13.33 9.00 9.90
CA VAL A 428 14.77 8.70 9.90
C VAL A 428 15.05 7.91 11.16
N ASP A 429 15.40 6.66 10.99
CA ASP A 429 15.77 5.77 12.08
C ASP A 429 17.21 5.25 11.94
N TYR A 430 17.57 4.27 12.77
CA TYR A 430 18.89 3.65 12.73
C TYR A 430 19.21 2.94 11.41
N GLU A 431 18.19 2.45 10.71
CA GLU A 431 18.35 1.72 9.44
C GLU A 431 18.44 2.65 8.23
N GLY A 432 18.06 3.91 8.38
CA GLY A 432 18.08 4.93 7.34
C GLY A 432 16.75 5.66 7.21
N ARG A 433 16.53 6.31 6.07
CA ARG A 433 15.28 6.99 5.76
C ARG A 433 14.28 5.99 5.20
N THR A 434 13.07 6.00 5.75
CA THR A 434 11.95 5.15 5.34
C THR A 434 10.90 5.94 4.54
N GLY A 435 9.88 5.25 4.03
CA GLY A 435 8.75 5.86 3.32
C GLY A 435 9.05 6.26 1.87
N ALA A 436 8.00 6.68 1.15
CA ALA A 436 8.09 7.03 -0.27
C ALA A 436 9.05 8.20 -0.54
N ALA A 437 9.18 9.13 0.41
CA ALA A 437 10.10 10.25 0.31
C ALA A 437 11.57 9.84 0.22
N SER A 438 11.95 8.62 0.62
CA SER A 438 13.30 8.08 0.42
C SER A 438 13.70 8.02 -1.06
N LEU A 439 12.73 7.90 -1.98
CA LEU A 439 12.97 7.87 -3.43
C LEU A 439 13.67 9.13 -3.95
N TRP A 440 13.52 10.29 -3.31
CA TRP A 440 14.18 11.54 -3.71
C TRP A 440 15.01 12.20 -2.62
N LEU A 441 14.85 11.83 -1.36
CA LEU A 441 15.60 12.39 -0.25
C LEU A 441 16.83 11.55 0.13
N SER A 442 16.85 10.24 -0.17
CA SER A 442 18.02 9.39 0.10
C SER A 442 19.06 9.50 -1.02
N THR A 443 20.32 9.53 -0.62
CA THR A 443 21.44 9.46 -1.54
C THR A 443 21.56 8.09 -2.21
N LEU A 444 22.24 7.99 -3.34
CA LEU A 444 22.50 6.72 -4.02
C LEU A 444 23.21 5.72 -3.08
N ALA A 445 24.16 6.19 -2.28
CA ALA A 445 24.89 5.35 -1.33
C ALA A 445 23.96 4.72 -0.28
N GLU A 446 23.06 5.53 0.30
CA GLU A 446 22.06 5.05 1.27
C GLU A 446 21.11 4.03 0.64
N LYS A 447 20.63 4.29 -0.58
CA LYS A 447 19.76 3.34 -1.32
C LYS A 447 20.48 2.04 -1.65
N CYS A 448 21.76 2.11 -2.02
CA CYS A 448 22.60 0.94 -2.27
C CYS A 448 22.81 0.12 -0.98
N GLU A 449 23.13 0.77 0.14
CA GLU A 449 23.30 0.10 1.43
C GLU A 449 22.01 -0.61 1.87
N ALA A 450 20.86 0.01 1.65
CA ALA A 450 19.56 -0.59 1.93
C ALA A 450 19.13 -1.66 0.90
N GLY A 451 19.78 -1.71 -0.28
CA GLY A 451 19.41 -2.60 -1.38
C GLY A 451 18.13 -2.19 -2.13
N GLU A 452 17.72 -0.92 -2.00
CA GLU A 452 16.43 -0.41 -2.50
C GLU A 452 16.50 0.14 -3.93
N ILE A 453 17.65 0.06 -4.59
CA ILE A 453 17.84 0.50 -5.97
C ILE A 453 18.66 -0.48 -6.80
N LEU A 454 18.22 -0.73 -8.04
CA LEU A 454 19.03 -1.28 -9.11
C LEU A 454 19.33 -0.14 -10.09
N TYR A 455 20.58 0.11 -10.43
CA TYR A 455 20.97 1.27 -11.24
C TYR A 455 22.02 0.93 -12.29
N ASP A 456 22.28 1.89 -13.19
CA ASP A 456 23.15 1.73 -14.37
C ASP A 456 22.75 0.56 -15.26
N LEU A 457 21.46 0.21 -15.25
CA LEU A 457 20.90 -0.88 -16.02
C LEU A 457 20.86 -0.53 -17.51
N ARG A 458 21.12 -1.50 -18.38
CA ARG A 458 21.03 -1.36 -19.84
C ARG A 458 19.97 -2.29 -20.39
N ILE A 459 19.13 -1.77 -21.28
CA ILE A 459 18.15 -2.62 -21.98
C ILE A 459 18.90 -3.61 -22.88
N LYS A 460 18.67 -4.89 -22.62
CA LYS A 460 19.14 -6.03 -23.43
C LYS A 460 18.08 -6.43 -24.44
N GLU A 461 16.81 -6.52 -23.99
CA GLU A 461 15.66 -6.83 -24.84
C GLU A 461 14.53 -5.86 -24.49
N ASN A 462 13.86 -5.35 -25.54
CA ASN A 462 12.77 -4.39 -25.39
C ASN A 462 11.50 -4.92 -26.05
N HIS A 463 10.59 -5.43 -25.23
CA HIS A 463 9.27 -5.92 -25.59
C HIS A 463 8.17 -4.99 -25.06
N ALA A 464 8.46 -3.70 -24.84
CA ALA A 464 7.51 -2.75 -24.26
C ALA A 464 6.23 -2.59 -25.09
N ALA A 465 6.27 -2.87 -26.39
CA ALA A 465 5.14 -2.82 -27.31
C ALA A 465 4.46 -4.19 -27.55
N ASP A 466 4.84 -5.24 -26.84
CA ASP A 466 4.18 -6.55 -26.97
C ASP A 466 2.81 -6.51 -26.28
N GLU A 467 1.75 -6.70 -27.07
CA GLU A 467 0.36 -6.62 -26.61
C GLU A 467 0.04 -7.63 -25.48
N HIS A 468 0.69 -8.78 -25.49
CA HIS A 468 0.41 -9.85 -24.54
C HIS A 468 1.33 -9.82 -23.33
N LYS A 469 2.54 -9.33 -23.50
CA LYS A 469 3.58 -9.42 -22.46
C LYS A 469 4.56 -8.24 -22.52
N ALA A 470 4.01 -7.02 -22.42
CA ALA A 470 4.85 -5.82 -22.40
C ALA A 470 5.91 -5.89 -21.30
N GLY A 471 7.19 -5.80 -21.66
CA GLY A 471 8.25 -5.94 -20.69
C GLY A 471 9.63 -5.58 -21.22
N LEU A 472 10.61 -5.63 -20.34
CA LEU A 472 12.02 -5.38 -20.63
C LEU A 472 12.89 -6.41 -19.95
N THR A 473 13.99 -6.79 -20.61
CA THR A 473 15.13 -7.41 -19.95
C THR A 473 16.26 -6.37 -19.86
N LEU A 474 16.71 -6.09 -18.63
CA LEU A 474 17.79 -5.14 -18.39
C LEU A 474 19.00 -5.88 -17.80
N ALA A 475 20.15 -5.65 -18.40
CA ALA A 475 21.43 -6.18 -17.93
C ALA A 475 22.05 -5.27 -16.87
N PHE A 476 22.69 -5.86 -15.88
CA PHE A 476 23.52 -5.14 -14.93
C PHE A 476 24.84 -4.67 -15.57
N PRO A 477 25.45 -3.58 -15.07
CA PRO A 477 26.76 -3.15 -15.55
C PRO A 477 27.82 -4.25 -15.33
N PRO A 478 28.82 -4.37 -16.25
CA PRO A 478 29.96 -5.27 -16.05
C PRO A 478 30.69 -4.97 -14.73
N GLU A 479 31.14 -5.99 -14.02
CA GLU A 479 31.81 -5.89 -12.73
C GLU A 479 33.03 -4.95 -12.74
N GLU A 480 33.74 -4.86 -13.86
CA GLU A 480 34.93 -3.99 -14.02
C GLU A 480 34.64 -2.49 -13.91
N LYS A 481 33.41 -2.04 -14.10
CA LYS A 481 33.03 -0.61 -14.03
C LYS A 481 32.61 -0.13 -12.64
N VAL A 482 32.37 -1.00 -11.71
CA VAL A 482 31.83 -0.68 -10.36
C VAL A 482 32.94 -0.57 -9.30
N GLY A 483 34.19 -0.43 -9.70
CA GLY A 483 35.31 -0.14 -8.77
C GLY A 483 35.53 -1.19 -7.67
N GLY A 484 35.36 -2.45 -7.99
CA GLY A 484 35.48 -3.60 -7.10
C GLY A 484 34.13 -4.11 -6.64
N GLU A 485 33.95 -5.41 -6.65
CA GLU A 485 32.90 -6.27 -6.14
C GLU A 485 31.58 -5.58 -5.72
N ARG A 486 30.44 -6.02 -6.21
CA ARG A 486 29.13 -5.59 -5.70
C ARG A 486 29.07 -5.80 -4.19
N THR A 487 29.15 -4.71 -3.44
CA THR A 487 29.16 -4.74 -1.98
C THR A 487 27.76 -4.79 -1.37
N PHE A 488 26.70 -4.74 -2.18
CA PHE A 488 25.33 -4.74 -1.71
C PHE A 488 24.46 -5.79 -2.41
N LEU A 489 23.48 -6.32 -1.68
CA LEU A 489 22.49 -7.24 -2.21
C LEU A 489 21.18 -6.51 -2.47
N PRO A 490 20.62 -6.61 -3.69
CA PRO A 490 19.32 -6.04 -4.00
C PRO A 490 18.21 -6.62 -3.12
N ASN A 491 17.26 -5.75 -2.71
CA ASN A 491 16.08 -6.13 -1.93
C ASN A 491 14.87 -6.44 -2.81
N PHE A 492 15.08 -6.91 -4.02
CA PHE A 492 14.03 -7.15 -5.01
C PHE A 492 13.73 -8.63 -5.16
N ARG A 493 12.47 -8.93 -5.51
CA ARG A 493 11.98 -10.28 -5.76
C ARG A 493 11.04 -10.32 -6.95
N GLN A 494 10.86 -11.50 -7.51
CA GLN A 494 9.78 -11.77 -8.44
C GLN A 494 8.42 -11.36 -7.85
N GLY A 495 7.64 -10.62 -8.63
CA GLY A 495 6.34 -10.10 -8.25
C GLY A 495 6.36 -8.73 -7.57
N ASP A 496 7.51 -8.22 -7.12
CA ASP A 496 7.62 -6.89 -6.51
C ASP A 496 7.16 -5.81 -7.49
N ALA A 497 6.35 -4.88 -6.98
CA ALA A 497 5.97 -3.69 -7.72
C ALA A 497 7.12 -2.69 -7.76
N ILE A 498 7.42 -2.19 -8.96
CA ILE A 498 8.57 -1.33 -9.21
C ILE A 498 8.22 -0.11 -10.04
N ILE A 499 9.09 0.88 -9.94
CA ILE A 499 9.17 2.02 -10.82
C ILE A 499 10.49 1.97 -11.59
N LEU A 500 10.40 2.21 -12.89
CA LEU A 500 11.52 2.29 -13.81
C LEU A 500 11.62 3.71 -14.34
N TYR A 501 12.83 4.27 -14.38
CA TYR A 501 13.09 5.59 -14.98
C TYR A 501 14.49 5.67 -15.57
N GLU A 502 14.69 6.62 -16.51
CA GLU A 502 16.00 6.91 -17.08
C GLU A 502 16.90 7.57 -16.01
N ARG A 503 18.13 7.06 -15.86
CA ARG A 503 19.14 7.61 -14.97
C ARG A 503 20.49 7.70 -15.68
N ASN A 504 20.68 8.77 -16.43
CA ASN A 504 21.89 9.03 -17.21
C ASN A 504 22.93 9.89 -16.45
N SER A 505 22.52 10.51 -15.34
CA SER A 505 23.38 11.33 -14.47
C SER A 505 23.04 11.09 -12.98
N ASP A 506 23.92 11.53 -12.08
CA ASP A 506 23.71 11.41 -10.63
C ASP A 506 22.61 12.32 -10.08
N THR A 507 22.20 13.34 -10.84
CA THR A 507 21.09 14.23 -10.50
C THR A 507 19.73 13.68 -10.94
N ASP A 508 19.71 12.63 -11.77
CA ASP A 508 18.49 12.02 -12.27
C ASP A 508 17.84 11.16 -11.18
N ASN A 509 16.57 11.41 -10.92
CA ASN A 509 15.76 10.66 -9.97
C ASN A 509 14.27 10.68 -10.37
N VAL A 510 13.42 10.06 -9.60
CA VAL A 510 11.99 9.91 -9.88
C VAL A 510 11.21 11.23 -9.97
N THR A 511 11.75 12.36 -9.44
CA THR A 511 11.05 13.65 -9.44
C THR A 511 11.31 14.50 -10.68
N ASN A 512 12.33 14.14 -11.47
CA ASN A 512 12.70 14.87 -12.69
C ASN A 512 12.74 13.98 -13.95
N LYS A 513 12.19 12.78 -13.85
CA LYS A 513 12.06 11.82 -14.95
C LYS A 513 10.64 11.29 -15.04
N MET A 514 10.27 10.88 -16.26
CA MET A 514 9.08 10.08 -16.48
C MET A 514 9.27 8.71 -15.87
N VAL A 515 8.27 8.22 -15.16
CA VAL A 515 8.31 6.98 -14.42
C VAL A 515 7.37 5.95 -15.07
N PHE A 516 7.88 4.75 -15.30
CA PHE A 516 7.10 3.61 -15.76
C PHE A 516 6.88 2.61 -14.62
N LYS A 517 5.65 2.21 -14.40
CA LYS A 517 5.30 1.23 -13.36
C LYS A 517 5.30 -0.19 -13.92
N GLY A 518 5.75 -1.14 -13.11
CA GLY A 518 5.80 -2.54 -13.50
C GLY A 518 5.97 -3.48 -12.32
N ASN A 519 6.25 -4.74 -12.63
CA ASN A 519 6.59 -5.75 -11.65
C ASN A 519 7.84 -6.51 -12.10
N ILE A 520 8.64 -6.98 -11.16
CA ILE A 520 9.76 -7.87 -11.45
C ILE A 520 9.20 -9.22 -11.89
N GLU A 521 9.60 -9.66 -13.08
CA GLU A 521 9.26 -10.97 -13.62
C GLU A 521 10.27 -12.02 -13.17
N TYR A 522 11.54 -11.69 -13.23
CA TYR A 522 12.65 -12.50 -12.69
C TYR A 522 13.86 -11.62 -12.36
N LEU A 523 14.70 -12.11 -11.49
CA LEU A 523 15.96 -11.47 -11.10
C LEU A 523 17.06 -12.53 -11.02
N THR A 524 18.17 -12.30 -11.71
CA THR A 524 19.38 -13.13 -11.68
C THR A 524 20.59 -12.27 -11.28
N ASP A 525 21.77 -12.87 -11.20
CA ASP A 525 23.00 -12.12 -10.89
C ASP A 525 23.44 -11.16 -12.02
N HIS A 526 22.92 -11.35 -13.25
CA HIS A 526 23.36 -10.61 -14.43
C HIS A 526 22.28 -9.72 -15.06
N GLU A 527 21.02 -10.02 -14.83
CA GLU A 527 19.90 -9.31 -15.46
C GLU A 527 18.62 -9.34 -14.63
N VAL A 528 17.77 -8.39 -14.90
CA VAL A 528 16.42 -8.30 -14.34
C VAL A 528 15.41 -8.22 -15.49
N GLY A 529 14.39 -9.09 -15.42
CA GLY A 529 13.22 -9.04 -16.29
C GLY A 529 12.09 -8.31 -15.58
N ILE A 530 11.47 -7.35 -16.27
CA ILE A 530 10.33 -6.62 -15.74
C ILE A 530 9.15 -6.71 -16.70
N ARG A 531 7.94 -6.77 -16.13
CA ARG A 531 6.67 -6.65 -16.84
C ARG A 531 6.10 -5.27 -16.60
N LEU A 532 5.93 -4.49 -17.66
CA LEU A 532 5.32 -3.16 -17.58
C LEU A 532 3.82 -3.27 -17.30
N ARG A 533 3.28 -2.28 -16.60
CA ARG A 533 1.83 -2.20 -16.33
C ARG A 533 1.03 -1.82 -17.57
N ALA A 534 1.58 -0.93 -18.41
CA ALA A 534 0.97 -0.48 -19.65
C ALA A 534 1.83 -0.88 -20.83
N THR A 535 1.21 -1.48 -21.85
CA THR A 535 1.84 -1.74 -23.15
C THR A 535 2.11 -0.41 -23.84
N GLN A 536 3.32 -0.21 -24.34
CA GLN A 536 3.69 1.00 -25.05
C GLN A 536 3.45 0.85 -26.55
N GLN A 537 3.12 1.94 -27.23
CA GLN A 537 2.91 1.94 -28.67
C GLN A 537 4.22 1.69 -29.44
N ASN A 538 5.32 2.23 -28.93
CA ASN A 538 6.62 2.15 -29.59
C ASN A 538 7.72 1.79 -28.58
N PRO A 539 8.55 0.78 -28.85
CA PRO A 539 9.70 0.44 -28.00
C PRO A 539 10.68 1.62 -27.79
N SER A 540 10.76 2.57 -28.74
CA SER A 540 11.64 3.73 -28.62
C SER A 540 11.25 4.73 -27.52
N VAL A 541 10.07 4.57 -26.88
CA VAL A 541 9.68 5.28 -25.66
C VAL A 541 10.70 5.02 -24.55
N LEU A 542 11.31 3.84 -24.56
CA LEU A 542 12.37 3.44 -23.66
C LEU A 542 13.66 3.20 -24.48
N PRO A 543 14.49 4.24 -24.70
CA PRO A 543 15.65 4.17 -25.57
C PRO A 543 16.72 3.20 -25.06
N ALA A 544 17.17 2.26 -25.90
CA ALA A 544 18.20 1.29 -25.54
C ALA A 544 19.58 1.91 -25.21
N ARG A 545 19.82 3.17 -25.63
CA ARG A 545 21.07 3.90 -25.35
C ARG A 545 21.16 4.50 -23.96
N SER A 546 20.02 4.66 -23.28
CA SER A 546 19.93 5.25 -21.94
C SER A 546 20.29 4.24 -20.87
N LEU A 547 20.71 4.73 -19.71
CA LEU A 547 20.83 3.97 -18.48
C LEU A 547 19.54 4.10 -17.70
N TYR A 548 19.21 3.06 -16.92
CA TYR A 548 17.98 2.98 -16.17
C TYR A 548 18.24 2.68 -14.69
N ALA A 549 17.30 3.09 -13.87
CA ALA A 549 17.20 2.66 -12.48
C ALA A 549 15.82 2.06 -12.20
N ILE A 550 15.80 1.09 -11.28
CA ILE A 550 14.59 0.46 -10.74
C ILE A 550 14.58 0.68 -9.23
N GLU A 551 13.45 1.15 -8.71
CA GLU A 551 13.18 1.29 -7.28
C GLU A 551 11.80 0.70 -6.94
N HIS A 552 11.49 0.48 -5.65
CA HIS A 552 10.19 -0.03 -5.24
C HIS A 552 9.07 0.99 -5.46
N ASP A 553 7.92 0.53 -5.98
CA ASP A 553 6.69 1.32 -6.03
C ASP A 553 5.95 1.22 -4.69
N THR A 554 5.95 2.30 -3.93
CA THR A 554 5.20 2.40 -2.67
C THR A 554 3.73 2.66 -2.96
N MET A 555 2.94 1.59 -3.00
CA MET A 555 1.52 1.69 -3.37
C MET A 555 0.63 2.12 -2.20
N ASP A 556 -0.24 3.12 -2.43
CA ASP A 556 -1.28 3.56 -1.47
C ASP A 556 -2.53 2.64 -1.43
N THR A 557 -2.57 1.58 -2.23
CA THR A 557 -3.75 0.71 -2.37
C THR A 557 -4.16 0.02 -1.07
N THR A 558 -3.20 -0.38 -0.26
CA THR A 558 -3.47 -1.02 1.05
C THR A 558 -4.18 -0.07 2.01
N PHE A 559 -3.76 1.20 2.05
CA PHE A 559 -4.40 2.20 2.91
C PHE A 559 -5.83 2.50 2.47
N ARG A 560 -6.05 2.58 1.15
CA ARG A 560 -7.40 2.76 0.61
C ARG A 560 -8.32 1.62 1.03
N SER A 561 -7.87 0.38 0.94
CA SER A 561 -8.66 -0.78 1.38
C SER A 561 -8.96 -0.75 2.88
N MET A 562 -8.05 -0.27 3.71
CA MET A 562 -8.28 -0.09 5.15
C MET A 562 -9.33 0.99 5.44
N TYR A 563 -9.30 2.15 4.77
CA TYR A 563 -10.34 3.18 4.90
C TYR A 563 -11.71 2.67 4.45
N GLN A 564 -11.77 1.96 3.32
CA GLN A 564 -13.01 1.35 2.83
C GLN A 564 -13.51 0.25 3.78
N GLY A 565 -12.60 -0.52 4.37
CA GLY A 565 -12.91 -1.49 5.42
C GLY A 565 -13.51 -0.83 6.66
N LEU A 566 -12.98 0.31 7.04
CA LEU A 566 -13.52 1.10 8.14
C LEU A 566 -14.92 1.65 7.82
N TYR A 567 -15.18 2.02 6.57
CA TYR A 567 -16.52 2.39 6.11
C TYR A 567 -17.48 1.18 6.08
N ALA A 568 -16.99 0.00 5.69
CA ALA A 568 -17.77 -1.23 5.76
C ALA A 568 -18.21 -1.56 7.20
N TYR A 569 -17.32 -1.30 8.19
CA TYR A 569 -17.67 -1.40 9.60
C TYR A 569 -18.82 -0.46 10.00
N LEU A 570 -18.88 0.79 9.50
CA LEU A 570 -20.01 1.70 9.72
C LEU A 570 -21.34 1.12 9.18
N SER A 571 -21.24 0.34 8.13
CA SER A 571 -22.40 -0.25 7.45
C SER A 571 -22.77 -1.63 7.98
N ALA A 572 -21.90 -2.25 8.79
CA ALA A 572 -22.11 -3.58 9.32
C ALA A 572 -23.35 -3.66 10.24
N THR A 573 -23.95 -4.85 10.35
CA THR A 573 -25.05 -5.09 11.29
C THR A 573 -24.59 -4.86 12.73
N GLN A 574 -25.53 -4.45 13.61
CA GLN A 574 -25.21 -4.25 15.03
C GLN A 574 -24.61 -5.52 15.66
N GLU A 575 -25.17 -6.68 15.34
CA GLU A 575 -24.69 -7.98 15.81
C GLU A 575 -23.22 -8.23 15.43
N ARG A 576 -22.83 -7.86 14.20
CA ARG A 576 -21.44 -7.99 13.73
C ARG A 576 -20.52 -7.03 14.48
N ARG A 577 -20.94 -5.78 14.69
CA ARG A 577 -20.15 -4.80 15.44
C ARG A 577 -19.98 -5.21 16.90
N ASP A 578 -21.07 -5.66 17.55
CA ASP A 578 -21.04 -6.14 18.94
C ASP A 578 -20.10 -7.34 19.08
N LEU A 579 -20.11 -8.26 18.13
CA LEU A 579 -19.23 -9.42 18.10
C LEU A 579 -17.76 -8.98 17.97
N LEU A 580 -17.44 -8.13 17.00
CA LEU A 580 -16.09 -7.66 16.77
C LEU A 580 -15.54 -6.86 17.97
N LEU A 581 -16.39 -6.08 18.67
CA LEU A 581 -16.01 -5.33 19.85
C LEU A 581 -16.17 -6.10 21.17
N SER A 582 -16.38 -7.40 21.11
CA SER A 582 -16.57 -8.25 22.30
C SER A 582 -17.70 -7.77 23.25
N GLN A 583 -18.74 -7.11 22.69
CA GLN A 583 -19.92 -6.65 23.43
C GLN A 583 -20.95 -7.75 23.60
N ARG A 584 -20.84 -8.81 22.81
CA ARG A 584 -21.54 -10.07 23.03
C ARG A 584 -20.59 -11.25 22.94
N PRO A 585 -20.80 -12.32 23.70
CA PRO A 585 -20.00 -13.54 23.54
C PRO A 585 -20.34 -14.25 22.22
N PRO A 586 -19.37 -15.00 21.64
CA PRO A 586 -19.64 -15.86 20.52
C PRO A 586 -20.58 -17.03 20.88
N GLU A 587 -21.41 -17.42 19.95
CA GLU A 587 -22.36 -18.54 20.09
C GLU A 587 -21.78 -19.87 19.55
N PHE A 588 -22.30 -21.00 20.06
CA PHE A 588 -21.84 -22.33 19.72
C PHE A 588 -23.03 -23.30 19.51
N ASP A 589 -22.80 -24.29 18.68
CA ASP A 589 -23.70 -25.46 18.50
C ASP A 589 -23.30 -26.56 19.48
N GLU A 590 -24.07 -26.71 20.53
CA GLU A 590 -23.82 -27.71 21.57
C GLU A 590 -24.09 -29.16 21.10
N SER A 591 -24.78 -29.36 19.95
CA SER A 591 -25.04 -30.70 19.43
C SER A 591 -23.75 -31.43 19.02
N LEU A 592 -22.66 -30.70 18.77
CA LEU A 592 -21.36 -31.28 18.41
C LEU A 592 -20.48 -31.63 19.63
N ASP A 593 -20.85 -31.32 20.86
CA ASP A 593 -20.01 -31.52 22.05
C ASP A 593 -19.62 -33.01 22.25
N ILE A 594 -20.52 -33.91 21.98
CA ILE A 594 -20.25 -35.36 22.09
C ILE A 594 -19.18 -35.77 21.05
N LEU A 595 -19.28 -35.29 19.83
CA LEU A 595 -18.32 -35.57 18.74
C LEU A 595 -16.96 -34.94 19.03
N ILE A 596 -16.93 -33.75 19.59
CA ILE A 596 -15.69 -33.06 20.03
C ILE A 596 -14.99 -33.87 21.11
N ALA A 597 -15.76 -34.39 22.10
CA ALA A 597 -15.19 -35.17 23.20
C ALA A 597 -14.70 -36.56 22.74
N GLN A 598 -15.25 -37.11 21.68
CA GLN A 598 -14.91 -38.40 21.10
C GLN A 598 -13.85 -38.31 19.99
N ALA A 599 -13.34 -37.09 19.66
CA ALA A 599 -12.37 -36.92 18.59
C ALA A 599 -11.05 -37.67 18.90
N GLU A 600 -10.63 -38.53 17.98
CA GLU A 600 -9.45 -39.41 18.14
C GLU A 600 -8.12 -38.64 18.07
N ASP A 601 -8.09 -37.50 17.34
CA ASP A 601 -6.90 -36.68 17.15
C ASP A 601 -7.19 -35.18 17.35
N ASP A 602 -6.12 -34.41 17.60
CA ASP A 602 -6.19 -32.97 17.86
C ASP A 602 -6.76 -32.19 16.67
N PHE A 603 -6.48 -32.58 15.42
CA PHE A 603 -6.95 -31.86 14.23
C PHE A 603 -8.44 -32.06 14.01
N THR A 604 -8.95 -33.27 14.22
CA THR A 604 -10.37 -33.57 14.18
C THR A 604 -11.12 -32.82 15.28
N ARG A 605 -10.58 -32.83 16.51
CA ARG A 605 -11.15 -32.06 17.64
C ARG A 605 -11.25 -30.57 17.31
N VAL A 606 -10.17 -29.96 16.83
CA VAL A 606 -10.11 -28.54 16.48
C VAL A 606 -11.05 -28.22 15.32
N ALA A 607 -11.14 -29.06 14.28
CA ALA A 607 -12.05 -28.86 13.16
C ALA A 607 -13.52 -28.91 13.60
N LEU A 608 -13.87 -29.84 14.52
CA LEU A 608 -15.22 -29.93 15.09
C LEU A 608 -15.55 -28.72 15.98
N LYS A 609 -14.59 -28.23 16.80
CA LYS A 609 -14.77 -26.98 17.56
C LYS A 609 -15.01 -25.78 16.64
N ALA A 610 -14.21 -25.66 15.57
CA ALA A 610 -14.38 -24.62 14.55
C ALA A 610 -15.73 -24.72 13.84
N LYS A 611 -16.24 -25.95 13.61
CA LYS A 611 -17.58 -26.18 13.05
C LYS A 611 -18.67 -25.79 14.04
N ALA A 612 -18.49 -26.11 15.31
CA ALA A 612 -19.45 -25.80 16.38
C ALA A 612 -19.56 -24.28 16.67
N ALA A 613 -18.50 -23.51 16.44
CA ALA A 613 -18.55 -22.06 16.55
C ALA A 613 -19.50 -21.49 15.49
N LYS A 614 -20.46 -20.65 15.89
CA LYS A 614 -21.40 -19.98 15.00
C LYS A 614 -20.86 -18.63 14.51
N ASP A 615 -20.07 -17.98 15.32
CA ASP A 615 -19.54 -16.62 15.05
C ASP A 615 -18.06 -16.61 14.67
N TYR A 616 -17.21 -17.02 15.62
CA TYR A 616 -15.77 -17.13 15.34
C TYR A 616 -15.10 -18.22 16.18
N PHE A 617 -13.94 -18.65 15.68
CA PHE A 617 -13.03 -19.55 16.39
C PHE A 617 -11.58 -19.11 16.20
N LEU A 618 -10.78 -19.18 17.28
CA LEU A 618 -9.37 -18.80 17.30
C LEU A 618 -8.52 -20.05 17.50
N LEU A 619 -7.56 -20.28 16.60
CA LEU A 619 -6.62 -21.39 16.73
C LEU A 619 -5.20 -20.87 16.93
N VAL A 620 -4.64 -21.09 18.11
CA VAL A 620 -3.22 -20.89 18.36
C VAL A 620 -2.43 -22.07 17.80
N GLY A 621 -1.60 -21.81 16.82
CA GLY A 621 -0.75 -22.82 16.19
C GLY A 621 0.73 -22.49 16.29
N PRO A 622 1.44 -22.95 17.34
CA PRO A 622 2.88 -22.79 17.46
C PRO A 622 3.68 -23.36 16.27
N PRO A 623 4.98 -23.06 16.15
CA PRO A 623 5.81 -23.55 15.07
C PRO A 623 5.81 -25.07 14.96
N GLY A 624 5.63 -25.57 13.72
CA GLY A 624 5.72 -27.02 13.45
C GLY A 624 4.53 -27.84 13.90
N THR A 625 3.42 -27.21 14.36
CA THR A 625 2.23 -27.94 14.82
C THR A 625 1.24 -28.30 13.72
N GLY A 626 1.56 -28.01 12.44
CA GLY A 626 0.70 -28.40 11.31
C GLY A 626 -0.53 -27.52 11.13
N LYS A 627 -0.45 -26.21 11.45
CA LYS A 627 -1.55 -25.24 11.27
C LYS A 627 -2.19 -25.34 9.89
N THR A 628 -1.39 -25.13 8.83
CA THR A 628 -1.86 -25.07 7.44
C THR A 628 -2.03 -26.46 6.84
N SER A 629 -1.00 -27.31 6.98
CA SER A 629 -0.95 -28.62 6.33
C SER A 629 -1.91 -29.67 6.91
N CYS A 630 -2.30 -29.55 8.18
CA CYS A 630 -3.14 -30.50 8.88
C CYS A 630 -4.42 -29.87 9.43
N ALA A 631 -4.33 -28.84 10.30
CA ALA A 631 -5.51 -28.28 10.96
C ALA A 631 -6.43 -27.55 9.96
N LEU A 632 -5.90 -26.61 9.17
CA LEU A 632 -6.67 -25.90 8.14
C LEU A 632 -7.25 -26.88 7.12
N LYS A 633 -6.41 -27.84 6.63
CA LYS A 633 -6.88 -28.90 5.73
C LYS A 633 -8.05 -29.66 6.31
N LYS A 634 -7.96 -30.11 7.59
CA LYS A 634 -9.03 -30.85 8.26
C LYS A 634 -10.30 -30.02 8.46
N MET A 635 -10.15 -28.72 8.76
CA MET A 635 -11.28 -27.78 8.79
C MET A 635 -11.97 -27.71 7.43
N VAL A 636 -11.20 -27.53 6.34
CA VAL A 636 -11.77 -27.50 4.99
C VAL A 636 -12.49 -28.79 4.67
N GLU A 637 -11.90 -29.96 4.94
CA GLU A 637 -12.57 -31.26 4.76
C GLU A 637 -13.88 -31.34 5.55
N THR A 638 -13.90 -30.85 6.80
CA THR A 638 -15.06 -30.88 7.69
C THR A 638 -16.18 -29.97 7.21
N PHE A 639 -15.88 -28.75 6.73
CA PHE A 639 -16.88 -27.85 6.15
C PHE A 639 -17.32 -28.30 4.77
N HIS A 640 -16.37 -28.76 3.93
CA HIS A 640 -16.68 -29.20 2.58
C HIS A 640 -17.55 -30.48 2.53
N ALA A 641 -17.56 -31.26 3.61
CA ALA A 641 -18.47 -32.41 3.75
C ALA A 641 -19.95 -31.99 3.70
N ASP A 642 -20.28 -30.77 4.12
CA ASP A 642 -21.62 -30.21 3.96
C ASP A 642 -21.75 -29.72 2.50
N LYS A 643 -22.67 -30.23 1.74
CA LYS A 643 -22.79 -30.05 0.27
C LYS A 643 -22.94 -28.60 -0.17
N ASP A 644 -23.54 -27.76 0.66
CA ASP A 644 -23.86 -26.37 0.33
C ASP A 644 -22.82 -25.37 0.89
N SER A 645 -21.88 -25.83 1.72
CA SER A 645 -20.95 -24.96 2.41
C SER A 645 -19.98 -24.24 1.44
N GLN A 646 -19.88 -22.92 1.60
CA GLN A 646 -19.05 -22.00 0.83
C GLN A 646 -17.90 -21.49 1.69
N ILE A 647 -16.67 -21.70 1.27
CA ILE A 647 -15.48 -21.50 2.07
C ILE A 647 -14.57 -20.44 1.43
N LEU A 648 -14.18 -19.45 2.20
CA LEU A 648 -13.17 -18.45 1.83
C LEU A 648 -11.89 -18.70 2.64
N LEU A 649 -10.77 -18.92 1.97
CA LEU A 649 -9.48 -19.12 2.60
C LEU A 649 -8.57 -17.91 2.35
N LEU A 650 -8.01 -17.37 3.41
CA LEU A 650 -7.23 -16.14 3.39
C LEU A 650 -5.88 -16.32 4.06
N SER A 651 -4.87 -15.61 3.56
CA SER A 651 -3.62 -15.44 4.28
C SER A 651 -2.98 -14.07 3.98
N TYR A 652 -1.89 -13.75 4.69
CA TYR A 652 -1.19 -12.48 4.51
C TYR A 652 -0.33 -12.46 3.25
N THR A 653 0.42 -13.54 2.97
CA THR A 653 1.38 -13.60 1.87
C THR A 653 0.97 -14.57 0.77
N ASN A 654 1.41 -14.32 -0.47
CA ASN A 654 1.20 -15.24 -1.59
C ASN A 654 1.80 -16.62 -1.34
N ARG A 655 2.98 -16.68 -0.69
CA ARG A 655 3.61 -17.95 -0.31
C ARG A 655 2.72 -18.76 0.64
N ALA A 656 2.11 -18.13 1.63
CA ALA A 656 1.19 -18.83 2.53
C ALA A 656 -0.08 -19.29 1.79
N VAL A 657 -0.54 -18.52 0.81
CA VAL A 657 -1.65 -18.94 -0.08
C VAL A 657 -1.23 -20.14 -0.92
N ASP A 658 0.00 -20.23 -1.43
CA ASP A 658 0.51 -21.39 -2.16
C ASP A 658 0.55 -22.65 -1.26
N GLU A 659 0.94 -22.52 0.01
CA GLU A 659 0.87 -23.63 0.99
C GLU A 659 -0.58 -24.07 1.28
N ILE A 660 -1.53 -23.14 1.30
CA ILE A 660 -2.96 -23.48 1.37
C ILE A 660 -3.38 -24.24 0.11
N CYS A 661 -3.02 -23.77 -1.09
CA CYS A 661 -3.32 -24.45 -2.35
C CYS A 661 -2.74 -25.88 -2.39
N LYS A 662 -1.52 -26.06 -1.90
CA LYS A 662 -0.86 -27.35 -1.76
C LYS A 662 -1.64 -28.29 -0.83
N SER A 663 -2.13 -27.75 0.27
CA SER A 663 -2.96 -28.51 1.22
C SER A 663 -4.28 -28.93 0.57
N LEU A 664 -4.95 -28.03 -0.18
CA LEU A 664 -6.19 -28.32 -0.92
C LEU A 664 -5.96 -29.41 -1.99
N ALA A 665 -4.91 -29.31 -2.79
CA ALA A 665 -4.56 -30.29 -3.82
C ALA A 665 -4.28 -31.70 -3.25
N SER A 666 -3.97 -31.80 -1.96
CA SER A 666 -3.76 -33.06 -1.28
C SER A 666 -5.05 -33.72 -0.73
N ILE A 667 -6.19 -33.02 -0.73
CA ILE A 667 -7.48 -33.56 -0.26
C ILE A 667 -7.99 -34.62 -1.23
N ARG A 668 -8.57 -35.71 -0.69
CA ARG A 668 -9.17 -36.78 -1.49
C ARG A 668 -10.56 -37.09 -0.97
N PRO A 669 -11.62 -37.14 -1.84
CA PRO A 669 -11.57 -36.87 -3.29
C PRO A 669 -11.14 -35.41 -3.57
N ALA A 670 -10.62 -35.13 -4.77
CA ALA A 670 -10.13 -33.80 -5.15
C ALA A 670 -11.23 -32.74 -5.00
N VAL A 671 -10.86 -31.60 -4.45
CA VAL A 671 -11.73 -30.43 -4.29
C VAL A 671 -11.44 -29.40 -5.37
N ASP A 672 -12.48 -28.74 -5.87
CA ASP A 672 -12.38 -27.63 -6.80
C ASP A 672 -12.18 -26.31 -6.01
N PHE A 673 -11.27 -25.47 -6.46
CA PHE A 673 -11.02 -24.16 -5.84
C PHE A 673 -10.58 -23.12 -6.86
N ILE A 674 -10.89 -21.86 -6.59
CA ILE A 674 -10.44 -20.69 -7.36
C ILE A 674 -9.45 -19.89 -6.52
N ARG A 675 -8.29 -19.55 -7.13
CA ARG A 675 -7.30 -18.67 -6.54
C ARG A 675 -7.46 -17.23 -7.04
N VAL A 676 -7.55 -16.29 -6.12
CA VAL A 676 -7.57 -14.84 -6.40
C VAL A 676 -6.18 -14.27 -6.15
N GLY A 677 -5.54 -13.75 -7.18
CA GLY A 677 -4.19 -13.21 -7.11
C GLY A 677 -3.58 -13.00 -8.49
N SER A 678 -2.33 -12.53 -8.58
CA SER A 678 -1.64 -12.32 -9.85
C SER A 678 -0.79 -13.53 -10.25
N GLU A 679 -0.61 -13.73 -11.55
CA GLU A 679 0.22 -14.80 -12.11
C GLU A 679 1.68 -14.75 -11.60
N LEU A 680 2.27 -13.55 -11.53
CA LEU A 680 3.67 -13.37 -11.12
C LEU A 680 3.94 -13.73 -9.65
N SER A 681 2.91 -13.67 -8.82
CA SER A 681 3.00 -13.99 -7.39
C SER A 681 2.40 -15.35 -7.02
N CYS A 682 2.06 -16.16 -8.03
CA CYS A 682 1.47 -17.49 -7.90
C CYS A 682 2.47 -18.57 -8.29
N ASP A 683 2.58 -19.61 -7.46
CA ASP A 683 3.34 -20.81 -7.81
C ASP A 683 2.80 -21.41 -9.12
N GLU A 684 3.68 -21.82 -10.00
CA GLU A 684 3.36 -22.35 -11.33
C GLU A 684 2.36 -23.50 -11.28
N ALA A 685 2.46 -24.35 -10.27
CA ALA A 685 1.56 -25.49 -10.07
C ALA A 685 0.08 -25.09 -9.88
N TYR A 686 -0.19 -23.85 -9.47
CA TYR A 686 -1.55 -23.36 -9.14
C TYR A 686 -2.03 -22.25 -10.07
N ARG A 687 -1.27 -21.86 -11.09
CA ARG A 687 -1.67 -20.83 -12.07
C ARG A 687 -2.97 -21.20 -12.79
N GLY A 688 -3.20 -22.50 -13.05
CA GLY A 688 -4.45 -22.98 -13.66
C GLY A 688 -5.70 -22.61 -12.85
N HIS A 689 -5.59 -22.49 -11.54
CA HIS A 689 -6.69 -22.13 -10.64
C HIS A 689 -6.88 -20.61 -10.46
N LEU A 690 -6.06 -19.77 -11.09
CA LEU A 690 -6.23 -18.31 -11.03
C LEU A 690 -7.59 -17.93 -11.62
N ILE A 691 -8.28 -17.00 -10.97
CA ILE A 691 -9.63 -16.57 -11.35
C ILE A 691 -9.70 -16.10 -12.80
N GLU A 692 -8.66 -15.44 -13.31
CA GLU A 692 -8.57 -15.03 -14.71
C GLU A 692 -8.54 -16.22 -15.66
N ASN A 693 -7.81 -17.29 -15.32
CA ASN A 693 -7.72 -18.52 -16.12
C ASN A 693 -9.02 -19.35 -16.03
N GLU A 694 -9.61 -19.44 -14.84
CA GLU A 694 -10.89 -20.13 -14.61
C GLU A 694 -12.06 -19.48 -15.36
N LEU A 695 -12.01 -18.15 -15.52
CA LEU A 695 -13.03 -17.39 -16.23
C LEU A 695 -12.69 -17.18 -17.73
N ALA A 696 -11.52 -17.60 -18.21
CA ALA A 696 -11.08 -17.38 -19.60
C ALA A 696 -12.00 -18.02 -20.66
N SER A 697 -12.66 -19.12 -20.32
CA SER A 697 -13.63 -19.81 -21.20
C SER A 697 -15.04 -19.21 -21.15
N CYS A 698 -15.35 -18.33 -20.18
CA CYS A 698 -16.64 -17.72 -20.06
C CYS A 698 -16.86 -16.69 -21.16
N THR A 699 -18.00 -16.75 -21.84
CA THR A 699 -18.36 -15.82 -22.91
C THR A 699 -19.54 -14.93 -22.56
N ARG A 700 -20.28 -15.25 -21.49
CA ARG A 700 -21.45 -14.52 -21.02
C ARG A 700 -21.35 -14.27 -19.52
N ARG A 701 -21.96 -13.19 -19.05
CA ARG A 701 -22.05 -12.85 -17.63
C ARG A 701 -22.64 -13.98 -16.77
N ALA A 702 -23.62 -14.69 -17.30
CA ALA A 702 -24.24 -15.85 -16.64
C ALA A 702 -23.22 -16.98 -16.39
N ASP A 703 -22.32 -17.24 -17.36
CA ASP A 703 -21.29 -18.26 -17.23
C ASP A 703 -20.29 -17.91 -16.09
N VAL A 704 -19.91 -16.62 -15.99
CA VAL A 704 -19.07 -16.11 -14.91
C VAL A 704 -19.74 -16.27 -13.55
N TYR A 705 -21.00 -15.86 -13.46
CA TYR A 705 -21.80 -15.97 -12.23
C TYR A 705 -21.92 -17.42 -11.79
N GLU A 706 -22.22 -18.32 -12.73
CA GLU A 706 -22.37 -19.75 -12.47
C GLU A 706 -21.04 -20.39 -12.02
N ARG A 707 -19.91 -20.06 -12.69
CA ARG A 707 -18.59 -20.59 -12.31
C ARG A 707 -18.19 -20.15 -10.89
N ILE A 708 -18.35 -18.86 -10.57
CA ILE A 708 -18.03 -18.33 -9.24
C ILE A 708 -18.93 -18.94 -8.17
N ARG A 709 -20.22 -19.08 -8.44
CA ARG A 709 -21.18 -19.62 -7.49
C ARG A 709 -20.98 -21.10 -7.22
N ASN A 710 -20.68 -21.88 -8.26
CA ASN A 710 -20.55 -23.34 -8.17
C ASN A 710 -19.20 -23.76 -7.55
N CYS A 711 -18.14 -22.96 -7.69
CA CYS A 711 -16.89 -23.24 -7.00
C CYS A 711 -17.05 -22.94 -5.50
N ARG A 712 -16.96 -23.97 -4.67
CA ARG A 712 -17.24 -23.87 -3.22
C ARG A 712 -16.09 -23.32 -2.40
N ILE A 713 -14.87 -23.34 -2.92
CA ILE A 713 -13.68 -22.89 -2.21
C ILE A 713 -13.02 -21.76 -3.01
N MET A 714 -12.83 -20.60 -2.37
CA MET A 714 -12.02 -19.53 -2.90
C MET A 714 -10.83 -19.28 -1.99
N VAL A 715 -9.66 -18.99 -2.56
CA VAL A 715 -8.43 -18.77 -1.80
C VAL A 715 -7.69 -17.56 -2.34
N GLY A 716 -7.12 -16.72 -1.44
CA GLY A 716 -6.34 -15.56 -1.83
C GLY A 716 -5.67 -14.86 -0.66
N THR A 717 -4.86 -13.85 -0.98
CA THR A 717 -4.37 -12.96 0.07
C THR A 717 -5.47 -12.00 0.52
N VAL A 718 -5.40 -11.52 1.76
CA VAL A 718 -6.32 -10.47 2.24
C VAL A 718 -6.34 -9.27 1.30
N ALA A 719 -5.16 -8.84 0.81
CA ALA A 719 -5.07 -7.73 -0.13
C ALA A 719 -5.75 -8.03 -1.48
N ALA A 720 -5.57 -9.23 -2.04
CA ALA A 720 -6.20 -9.61 -3.31
C ALA A 720 -7.72 -9.68 -3.22
N ILE A 721 -8.26 -10.24 -2.15
CA ILE A 721 -9.72 -10.32 -1.92
C ILE A 721 -10.31 -8.94 -1.62
N SER A 722 -9.65 -8.12 -0.78
CA SER A 722 -10.07 -6.73 -0.52
C SER A 722 -10.06 -5.86 -1.78
N GLY A 723 -9.20 -6.17 -2.75
CA GLY A 723 -9.15 -5.51 -4.06
C GLY A 723 -10.27 -5.91 -5.02
N LYS A 724 -11.08 -6.93 -4.69
CA LYS A 724 -12.18 -7.43 -5.52
C LYS A 724 -13.50 -7.52 -4.72
N PRO A 725 -14.01 -6.41 -4.18
CA PRO A 725 -15.23 -6.41 -3.36
C PRO A 725 -16.49 -6.92 -4.09
N GLU A 726 -16.44 -6.94 -5.43
CA GLU A 726 -17.48 -7.47 -6.29
C GLU A 726 -17.76 -8.96 -6.03
N LEU A 727 -16.76 -9.70 -5.57
CA LEU A 727 -16.92 -11.12 -5.24
C LEU A 727 -17.99 -11.34 -4.18
N PHE A 728 -18.10 -10.46 -3.19
CA PHE A 728 -19.10 -10.55 -2.12
C PHE A 728 -20.54 -10.25 -2.61
N ARG A 729 -20.68 -9.60 -3.77
CA ARG A 729 -21.99 -9.43 -4.43
C ARG A 729 -22.41 -10.65 -5.26
N LEU A 730 -21.42 -11.43 -5.72
CA LEU A 730 -21.63 -12.62 -6.52
C LEU A 730 -21.79 -13.88 -5.67
N LYS A 731 -21.20 -13.88 -4.47
CA LYS A 731 -21.08 -15.07 -3.64
C LYS A 731 -21.15 -14.74 -2.16
N HIS A 732 -21.92 -15.55 -1.45
CA HIS A 732 -21.95 -15.60 0.01
C HIS A 732 -20.99 -16.70 0.50
N PHE A 733 -20.38 -16.52 1.67
CA PHE A 733 -19.51 -17.50 2.31
C PHE A 733 -20.01 -17.85 3.71
N ASP A 734 -20.18 -19.13 3.97
CA ASP A 734 -20.58 -19.62 5.30
C ASP A 734 -19.42 -19.48 6.31
N VAL A 735 -18.19 -19.60 5.81
CA VAL A 735 -16.99 -19.47 6.65
C VAL A 735 -15.82 -18.84 5.90
N ALA A 736 -15.14 -17.92 6.57
CA ALA A 736 -13.81 -17.42 6.18
C ALA A 736 -12.76 -17.98 7.15
N ILE A 737 -11.72 -18.64 6.63
CA ILE A 737 -10.60 -19.15 7.42
C ILE A 737 -9.38 -18.33 7.06
N VAL A 738 -8.80 -17.64 8.03
CA VAL A 738 -7.65 -16.76 7.87
C VAL A 738 -6.42 -17.41 8.51
N ASP A 739 -5.49 -17.85 7.70
CA ASP A 739 -4.20 -18.38 8.17
C ASP A 739 -3.18 -17.25 8.35
N GLU A 740 -2.25 -17.41 9.29
CA GLU A 740 -1.29 -16.37 9.69
C GLU A 740 -1.98 -15.05 10.12
N ALA A 741 -3.14 -15.14 10.77
CA ALA A 741 -3.99 -14.00 11.13
C ALA A 741 -3.30 -12.97 12.06
N THR A 742 -2.26 -13.37 12.78
CA THR A 742 -1.46 -12.48 13.65
C THR A 742 -0.56 -11.52 12.87
N GLN A 743 -0.35 -11.76 11.57
CA GLN A 743 0.41 -10.86 10.69
C GLN A 743 -0.47 -9.85 9.96
N ILE A 744 -1.79 -9.85 10.20
CA ILE A 744 -2.76 -9.02 9.51
C ILE A 744 -3.27 -7.97 10.48
N LEU A 745 -3.13 -6.70 10.12
CA LEU A 745 -3.70 -5.60 10.89
C LEU A 745 -5.22 -5.69 10.92
N GLU A 746 -5.82 -5.36 12.06
CA GLU A 746 -7.26 -5.39 12.23
C GLU A 746 -8.01 -4.60 11.13
N PRO A 747 -7.64 -3.35 10.77
CA PRO A 747 -8.32 -2.61 9.71
C PRO A 747 -8.24 -3.27 8.32
N GLN A 748 -7.26 -4.13 8.05
CA GLN A 748 -7.20 -4.88 6.79
C GLN A 748 -8.27 -5.97 6.70
N LEU A 749 -8.69 -6.55 7.83
CA LEU A 749 -9.75 -7.56 7.87
C LEU A 749 -11.16 -6.97 7.89
N LEU A 750 -11.35 -5.73 8.37
CA LEU A 750 -12.68 -5.12 8.50
C LEU A 750 -13.44 -5.10 7.18
N GLY A 751 -12.76 -4.80 6.06
CA GLY A 751 -13.38 -4.75 4.73
C GLY A 751 -13.94 -6.10 4.26
N ILE A 752 -13.37 -7.20 4.74
CA ILE A 752 -13.79 -8.56 4.43
C ILE A 752 -14.86 -9.02 5.43
N LEU A 753 -14.58 -8.91 6.73
CA LEU A 753 -15.49 -9.41 7.78
C LEU A 753 -16.78 -8.61 7.91
N CYS A 754 -16.78 -7.34 7.49
CA CYS A 754 -17.93 -6.46 7.42
C CYS A 754 -18.48 -6.29 6.00
N ALA A 755 -18.03 -7.10 5.03
CA ALA A 755 -18.54 -7.04 3.67
C ALA A 755 -20.04 -7.41 3.62
N HIS A 756 -20.77 -6.71 2.74
CA HIS A 756 -22.18 -6.97 2.49
C HIS A 756 -22.38 -7.76 1.19
N GLY A 757 -23.24 -8.76 1.27
CA GLY A 757 -23.78 -9.47 0.12
C GLY A 757 -25.03 -8.78 -0.45
N GLU A 758 -25.87 -9.54 -1.13
CA GLU A 758 -27.17 -9.03 -1.59
C GLU A 758 -28.12 -8.78 -0.40
N GLY A 759 -28.78 -7.64 -0.41
CA GLY A 759 -29.83 -7.30 0.55
C GLY A 759 -29.36 -6.99 1.96
N ASP A 760 -28.22 -6.30 2.11
CA ASP A 760 -27.62 -5.86 3.38
C ASP A 760 -27.30 -6.98 4.39
N ARG A 761 -27.19 -8.22 3.94
CA ARG A 761 -26.69 -9.34 4.74
C ARG A 761 -25.17 -9.31 4.80
N ASN A 762 -24.61 -9.82 5.90
CA ASN A 762 -23.18 -10.11 5.93
C ASN A 762 -22.81 -11.08 4.80
N ALA A 763 -21.74 -10.78 4.08
CA ALA A 763 -21.27 -11.67 3.02
C ALA A 763 -20.58 -12.93 3.56
N ILE A 764 -20.20 -12.90 4.85
CA ILE A 764 -19.54 -13.99 5.57
C ILE A 764 -20.30 -14.21 6.87
N ASP A 765 -20.74 -15.44 7.13
CA ASP A 765 -21.47 -15.75 8.37
C ASP A 765 -20.52 -15.85 9.56
N LYS A 766 -19.48 -16.68 9.49
CA LYS A 766 -18.48 -16.83 10.55
C LYS A 766 -17.06 -16.78 10.05
N PHE A 767 -16.11 -16.55 10.97
CA PHE A 767 -14.70 -16.54 10.64
C PHE A 767 -13.86 -17.34 11.62
N ILE A 768 -12.78 -17.94 11.10
CA ILE A 768 -11.80 -18.68 11.88
C ILE A 768 -10.46 -17.99 11.67
N LEU A 769 -9.80 -17.61 12.76
CA LEU A 769 -8.49 -17.00 12.72
C LEU A 769 -7.47 -18.01 13.24
N ILE A 770 -6.46 -18.30 12.43
CA ILE A 770 -5.37 -19.22 12.77
C ILE A 770 -4.08 -18.39 12.83
N GLY A 771 -3.31 -18.50 13.90
CA GLY A 771 -2.08 -17.74 14.04
C GLY A 771 -1.28 -18.10 15.27
N ASP A 772 -0.17 -17.39 15.45
CA ASP A 772 0.68 -17.51 16.63
C ASP A 772 1.16 -16.10 17.04
N HIS A 773 0.54 -15.55 18.06
CA HIS A 773 0.85 -14.22 18.57
C HIS A 773 2.24 -14.09 19.21
N LYS A 774 2.94 -15.20 19.40
CA LYS A 774 4.33 -15.25 19.89
C LYS A 774 5.38 -15.30 18.77
N GLN A 775 4.92 -15.26 17.52
CA GLN A 775 5.75 -15.07 16.33
C GLN A 775 5.62 -13.62 15.81
N LEU A 776 6.20 -13.33 14.63
CA LEU A 776 6.23 -11.98 14.07
C LEU A 776 4.81 -11.39 13.94
N PRO A 777 4.62 -10.15 14.39
CA PRO A 777 3.36 -9.42 14.23
C PRO A 777 3.22 -8.85 12.81
N ALA A 778 2.11 -8.16 12.56
CA ALA A 778 1.96 -7.30 11.39
C ALA A 778 3.06 -6.23 11.34
N VAL A 779 3.48 -5.89 10.12
CA VAL A 779 4.44 -4.80 9.90
C VAL A 779 3.74 -3.46 10.09
N VAL A 780 4.29 -2.61 10.94
CA VAL A 780 3.77 -1.28 11.28
C VAL A 780 4.92 -0.29 11.30
N LEU A 781 4.73 0.86 10.66
CA LEU A 781 5.72 1.92 10.57
C LEU A 781 5.72 2.82 11.82
N GLN A 782 4.56 2.96 12.48
CA GLN A 782 4.44 3.72 13.72
C GLN A 782 5.20 3.03 14.86
N LYS A 783 5.83 3.84 15.71
CA LYS A 783 6.41 3.37 16.96
C LYS A 783 5.30 2.90 17.92
N ALA A 784 5.60 1.95 18.80
CA ALA A 784 4.62 1.35 19.69
C ALA A 784 3.87 2.39 20.56
N GLU A 785 4.56 3.46 20.97
CA GLU A 785 4.00 4.54 21.77
C GLU A 785 3.00 5.41 20.99
N GLN A 786 3.17 5.52 19.66
CA GLN A 786 2.30 6.32 18.78
C GLN A 786 0.97 5.62 18.49
N SER A 787 0.93 4.30 18.62
CA SER A 787 -0.25 3.45 18.40
C SER A 787 -0.84 2.87 19.67
N ALA A 788 -0.25 3.18 20.84
CA ALA A 788 -0.76 2.76 22.15
C ALA A 788 -2.13 3.39 22.47
N ILE A 789 -2.98 2.63 23.14
CA ILE A 789 -4.31 3.05 23.57
C ILE A 789 -4.29 3.31 25.08
N TYR A 790 -4.88 4.44 25.50
CA TYR A 790 -5.02 4.87 26.88
C TYR A 790 -6.48 5.06 27.30
N ASP A 791 -7.44 4.97 26.39
CA ASP A 791 -8.87 5.07 26.69
C ASP A 791 -9.36 3.80 27.37
N GLU A 792 -9.89 3.92 28.58
CA GLU A 792 -10.34 2.80 29.41
C GLU A 792 -11.40 1.92 28.72
N THR A 793 -12.30 2.54 27.93
CA THR A 793 -13.36 1.78 27.24
C THR A 793 -12.82 0.94 26.08
N LEU A 794 -11.77 1.43 25.41
CA LEU A 794 -11.07 0.66 24.36
C LEU A 794 -10.16 -0.42 24.98
N LEU A 795 -9.52 -0.13 26.10
CA LEU A 795 -8.75 -1.14 26.85
C LEU A 795 -9.65 -2.29 27.33
N ALA A 796 -10.89 -2.00 27.76
CA ALA A 796 -11.84 -3.01 28.20
C ALA A 796 -12.25 -4.01 27.11
N ILE A 797 -12.13 -3.66 25.82
CA ILE A 797 -12.35 -4.59 24.69
C ILE A 797 -11.05 -5.27 24.22
N GLY A 798 -9.99 -5.23 25.01
CA GLY A 798 -8.69 -5.83 24.71
C GLY A 798 -7.83 -5.04 23.71
N LEU A 799 -8.22 -3.82 23.30
CA LEU A 799 -7.47 -2.98 22.38
C LEU A 799 -6.41 -2.19 23.15
N THR A 800 -5.22 -2.77 23.29
CA THR A 800 -4.09 -2.17 24.02
C THR A 800 -3.16 -1.37 23.12
N ASN A 801 -3.02 -1.83 21.87
CA ASN A 801 -2.24 -1.15 20.86
C ASN A 801 -2.87 -1.41 19.47
N LEU A 802 -2.92 -0.39 18.64
CA LEU A 802 -3.53 -0.48 17.30
C LEU A 802 -2.69 -1.27 16.28
N LYS A 803 -1.44 -1.59 16.62
CA LYS A 803 -0.59 -2.50 15.82
C LYS A 803 -0.93 -3.98 16.03
N ASP A 804 -1.70 -4.30 17.08
CA ASP A 804 -2.07 -5.68 17.39
C ASP A 804 -3.11 -6.17 16.37
N SER A 805 -3.04 -7.44 16.04
CA SER A 805 -4.01 -8.07 15.14
C SER A 805 -5.38 -8.26 15.81
N LEU A 806 -6.42 -8.41 15.01
CA LEU A 806 -7.75 -8.81 15.51
C LEU A 806 -7.66 -10.13 16.29
N PHE A 807 -6.81 -11.08 15.85
CA PHE A 807 -6.57 -12.33 16.56
C PHE A 807 -6.11 -12.08 18.00
N GLU A 808 -5.05 -11.26 18.18
CA GLU A 808 -4.51 -10.95 19.51
C GLU A 808 -5.54 -10.25 20.40
N ARG A 809 -6.30 -9.31 19.86
CA ARG A 809 -7.31 -8.59 20.63
C ARG A 809 -8.45 -9.51 21.10
N LEU A 810 -9.00 -10.31 20.20
CA LEU A 810 -10.05 -11.27 20.56
C LEU A 810 -9.54 -12.35 21.51
N TYR A 811 -8.28 -12.82 21.32
CA TYR A 811 -7.67 -13.82 22.19
C TYR A 811 -7.46 -13.33 23.63
N ARG A 812 -7.04 -12.05 23.83
CA ARG A 812 -6.94 -11.45 25.16
C ARG A 812 -8.27 -11.41 25.92
N ASN A 813 -9.36 -11.22 25.18
CA ASN A 813 -10.70 -11.16 25.77
C ASN A 813 -11.34 -12.54 26.01
N CYS A 814 -10.71 -13.60 25.51
CA CYS A 814 -11.20 -14.95 25.77
C CYS A 814 -10.85 -15.41 27.18
N PRO A 815 -11.79 -15.97 27.98
CA PRO A 815 -11.47 -16.70 29.20
C PRO A 815 -10.48 -17.84 28.90
N ALA A 816 -9.59 -18.17 29.85
CA ALA A 816 -8.54 -19.18 29.70
C ALA A 816 -9.08 -20.56 29.26
N VAL A 817 -10.31 -20.91 29.63
CA VAL A 817 -11.04 -22.12 29.18
C VAL A 817 -12.31 -21.66 28.51
N HIS A 818 -12.28 -21.52 27.20
CA HIS A 818 -13.46 -21.11 26.42
C HIS A 818 -13.58 -21.94 25.14
N ARG A 819 -14.83 -22.10 24.65
CA ARG A 819 -15.12 -22.85 23.41
C ARG A 819 -14.63 -22.14 22.15
N SER A 820 -14.40 -20.81 22.23
CA SER A 820 -14.02 -19.98 21.07
C SER A 820 -12.54 -20.10 20.67
N HIS A 821 -11.69 -20.80 21.44
CA HIS A 821 -10.29 -20.97 21.10
C HIS A 821 -9.75 -22.36 21.45
N ASP A 822 -8.66 -22.72 20.79
CA ASP A 822 -7.85 -23.91 21.11
C ASP A 822 -6.39 -23.66 20.72
N MET A 823 -5.50 -24.51 21.22
CA MET A 823 -4.07 -24.48 20.92
C MET A 823 -3.59 -25.86 20.48
N LEU A 824 -2.82 -25.89 19.38
CA LEU A 824 -2.11 -27.07 18.94
C LEU A 824 -0.84 -27.24 19.78
N CYS A 825 -0.65 -28.41 20.40
CA CYS A 825 0.50 -28.67 21.27
C CYS A 825 1.53 -29.62 20.67
N ARG A 826 1.15 -30.45 19.69
CA ARG A 826 2.05 -31.44 19.09
C ARG A 826 2.80 -30.85 17.92
N GLN A 827 4.14 -30.78 18.02
CA GLN A 827 5.00 -30.24 16.96
C GLN A 827 5.83 -31.34 16.29
N GLY A 828 5.87 -31.33 14.96
CA GLY A 828 6.64 -32.27 14.12
C GLY A 828 7.90 -31.67 13.49
N ARG A 829 8.23 -30.39 13.76
CA ARG A 829 9.36 -29.71 13.13
C ARG A 829 10.67 -29.93 13.86
N MET A 830 10.74 -29.51 15.11
CA MET A 830 12.01 -29.36 15.83
C MET A 830 12.36 -30.63 16.61
N HIS A 831 13.64 -30.98 16.63
CA HIS A 831 14.18 -31.91 17.61
C HIS A 831 13.93 -31.36 19.03
N PRO A 832 13.59 -32.20 20.04
CA PRO A 832 13.27 -31.75 21.40
C PRO A 832 14.31 -30.81 22.03
N LYS A 833 15.61 -31.07 21.82
CA LYS A 833 16.70 -30.23 22.33
C LYS A 833 16.76 -28.86 21.65
N VAL A 834 16.42 -28.78 20.35
CA VAL A 834 16.32 -27.51 19.62
C VAL A 834 15.11 -26.70 20.09
N ALA A 835 14.00 -27.38 20.32
CA ALA A 835 12.75 -26.74 20.77
C ALA A 835 12.80 -26.27 22.23
N LEU A 836 13.72 -26.77 23.03
CA LEU A 836 13.69 -26.67 24.49
C LEU A 836 13.62 -25.25 25.01
N PHE A 837 14.44 -24.33 24.47
CA PHE A 837 14.42 -22.93 24.89
C PHE A 837 13.11 -22.27 24.52
N ALA A 838 12.72 -22.31 23.24
CA ALA A 838 11.49 -21.69 22.76
C ALA A 838 10.25 -22.26 23.49
N ASN A 839 10.21 -23.57 23.72
CA ASN A 839 9.12 -24.21 24.44
C ASN A 839 8.99 -23.70 25.89
N ARG A 840 10.10 -23.61 26.63
CA ARG A 840 10.09 -23.12 28.03
C ARG A 840 9.81 -21.62 28.10
N ALA A 841 10.53 -20.83 27.30
CA ALA A 841 10.47 -19.37 27.39
C ALA A 841 9.16 -18.79 26.83
N PHE A 842 8.64 -19.36 25.74
CA PHE A 842 7.52 -18.75 25.01
C PHE A 842 6.24 -19.57 25.07
N TYR A 843 6.31 -20.92 25.21
CA TYR A 843 5.12 -21.79 25.13
C TYR A 843 4.80 -22.50 26.44
N GLY A 844 5.43 -22.09 27.56
CA GLY A 844 5.11 -22.63 28.89
C GLY A 844 5.35 -24.14 29.05
N GLY A 845 6.19 -24.76 28.20
CA GLY A 845 6.43 -26.19 28.21
C GLY A 845 5.39 -27.06 27.48
N HIS A 846 4.40 -26.44 26.84
CA HIS A 846 3.26 -27.16 26.23
C HIS A 846 3.56 -27.84 24.89
N LEU A 847 4.70 -27.56 24.24
CA LEU A 847 5.05 -28.20 22.98
C LEU A 847 5.59 -29.63 23.17
N ILE A 848 4.89 -30.59 22.61
CA ILE A 848 5.19 -32.02 22.70
C ILE A 848 5.64 -32.51 21.32
N PRO A 849 6.78 -33.22 21.20
CA PRO A 849 7.20 -33.77 19.92
C PRO A 849 6.25 -34.89 19.45
N VAL A 850 6.04 -34.98 18.16
CA VAL A 850 5.21 -36.02 17.53
C VAL A 850 5.91 -37.40 17.54
N GLY A 851 7.25 -37.37 17.58
CA GLY A 851 8.02 -38.63 17.54
C GLY A 851 8.49 -39.02 16.13
N LEU A 852 8.66 -38.05 15.26
CA LEU A 852 9.22 -38.28 13.91
C LEU A 852 10.68 -38.72 13.98
N PRO A 853 11.21 -39.43 12.95
CA PRO A 853 12.56 -39.98 12.97
C PRO A 853 13.66 -39.00 13.42
N HIS A 854 13.65 -37.76 12.85
CA HIS A 854 14.61 -36.73 13.21
C HIS A 854 14.43 -36.17 14.64
N GLN A 855 13.28 -36.39 15.27
CA GLN A 855 13.01 -35.96 16.66
C GLN A 855 13.48 -37.00 17.68
N THR A 856 13.61 -38.24 17.25
CA THR A 856 14.01 -39.40 18.10
C THR A 856 15.47 -39.81 17.89
N GLU A 857 16.20 -39.17 16.97
CA GLU A 857 17.62 -39.41 16.73
C GLU A 857 18.46 -39.19 18.01
N SER A 858 19.42 -40.07 18.28
CA SER A 858 20.35 -39.93 19.41
C SER A 858 21.16 -38.63 19.31
N SER A 859 21.38 -37.99 20.45
CA SER A 859 22.20 -36.79 20.55
C SER A 859 23.55 -37.02 21.24
N GLU A 860 23.96 -38.27 21.41
CA GLU A 860 25.18 -38.60 22.19
C GLU A 860 26.46 -38.01 21.59
N HIS A 861 26.51 -37.77 20.27
CA HIS A 861 27.68 -37.21 19.59
C HIS A 861 27.35 -36.00 18.68
N ILE A 862 26.13 -35.45 18.78
CA ILE A 862 25.69 -34.39 17.90
C ILE A 862 25.21 -33.21 18.75
N SER A 863 25.90 -32.05 18.64
CA SER A 863 25.42 -30.82 19.24
C SER A 863 24.15 -30.36 18.52
N ARG A 864 23.04 -30.34 19.21
CA ARG A 864 21.73 -29.90 18.65
C ARG A 864 21.52 -28.40 18.78
N LEU A 865 22.11 -27.78 19.80
CA LEU A 865 22.07 -26.37 20.07
C LEU A 865 23.43 -25.92 20.56
N ALA A 866 24.08 -24.98 19.85
CA ALA A 866 25.44 -24.53 20.20
C ALA A 866 25.59 -23.00 19.99
N PHE A 867 26.48 -22.41 20.77
CA PHE A 867 26.86 -21.01 20.66
C PHE A 867 28.35 -20.88 20.32
N TYR A 868 28.63 -20.06 19.29
CA TYR A 868 29.98 -19.76 18.83
C TYR A 868 30.27 -18.26 19.08
N PRO A 869 31.09 -17.93 20.08
CA PRO A 869 31.36 -16.55 20.44
C PRO A 869 32.17 -15.81 19.37
N SER A 870 31.72 -14.61 19.03
CA SER A 870 32.40 -13.69 18.12
C SER A 870 33.04 -12.53 18.88
N GLN A 871 33.85 -11.75 18.16
CA GLN A 871 34.43 -10.49 18.64
C GLN A 871 33.68 -9.30 18.02
N PRO A 872 33.53 -8.19 18.74
CA PRO A 872 32.92 -6.98 18.18
C PRO A 872 33.81 -6.32 17.12
N GLU A 873 33.21 -5.68 16.15
CA GLU A 873 33.94 -4.87 15.17
C GLU A 873 34.66 -3.68 15.83
N LYS A 874 35.75 -3.26 15.21
CA LYS A 874 36.50 -2.09 15.68
C LYS A 874 35.71 -0.82 15.42
N ALA A 875 35.84 0.16 16.30
CA ALA A 875 35.24 1.48 16.14
C ALA A 875 35.67 2.14 14.80
N GLY A 876 34.71 2.56 14.00
CA GLY A 876 34.93 3.19 12.68
C GLY A 876 34.50 2.35 11.47
N GLY A 877 34.11 1.07 11.66
CA GLY A 877 33.47 0.24 10.64
C GLY A 877 31.94 0.39 10.61
N SER A 878 31.29 -0.16 9.58
CA SER A 878 29.81 -0.22 9.54
C SER A 878 29.30 -1.01 10.75
N ALA A 879 28.36 -0.43 11.47
CA ALA A 879 27.73 -1.07 12.62
C ALA A 879 26.90 -2.30 12.23
N LYS A 880 26.55 -2.44 10.94
CA LYS A 880 25.67 -3.49 10.39
C LYS A 880 26.41 -4.71 9.84
N ILE A 881 27.73 -4.81 10.06
CA ILE A 881 28.55 -5.96 9.68
C ILE A 881 29.39 -6.45 10.85
N ASN A 882 29.72 -7.76 10.85
CA ASN A 882 30.67 -8.38 11.77
C ASN A 882 31.46 -9.47 11.03
N TYR A 883 32.73 -9.17 10.71
CA TYR A 883 33.61 -10.10 9.99
C TYR A 883 33.90 -11.38 10.78
N SER A 884 33.99 -11.27 12.12
CA SER A 884 34.21 -12.44 12.98
C SER A 884 33.05 -13.42 12.86
N GLU A 885 31.81 -12.92 12.89
CA GLU A 885 30.62 -13.76 12.72
C GLU A 885 30.53 -14.34 11.31
N ALA A 886 30.79 -13.56 10.27
CA ALA A 886 30.74 -14.04 8.89
C ALA A 886 31.69 -15.21 8.64
N ARG A 887 32.92 -15.15 9.17
CA ARG A 887 33.92 -16.23 9.08
C ARG A 887 33.49 -17.46 9.89
N ILE A 888 32.92 -17.29 11.09
CA ILE A 888 32.35 -18.38 11.88
C ILE A 888 31.25 -19.07 11.09
N VAL A 889 30.34 -18.31 10.48
CA VAL A 889 29.23 -18.84 9.67
C VAL A 889 29.78 -19.63 8.48
N ALA A 890 30.73 -19.07 7.73
CA ALA A 890 31.36 -19.77 6.59
C ALA A 890 32.06 -21.07 7.01
N GLY A 891 32.79 -21.02 8.13
CA GLY A 891 33.45 -22.24 8.68
C GLY A 891 32.46 -23.32 9.09
N LEU A 892 31.35 -22.93 9.75
CA LEU A 892 30.27 -23.85 10.10
C LEU A 892 29.57 -24.41 8.88
N ALA A 893 29.31 -23.56 7.87
CA ALA A 893 28.68 -23.97 6.60
C ALA A 893 29.54 -25.06 5.89
N ALA A 894 30.88 -24.88 5.85
CA ALA A 894 31.79 -25.87 5.29
C ALA A 894 31.72 -27.19 6.06
N GLN A 895 31.73 -27.16 7.40
CA GLN A 895 31.64 -28.37 8.24
C GLN A 895 30.30 -29.10 8.03
N ILE A 896 29.20 -28.37 7.95
CA ILE A 896 27.87 -28.95 7.69
C ILE A 896 27.84 -29.59 6.30
N TYR A 897 28.39 -28.91 5.28
CA TYR A 897 28.48 -29.45 3.93
C TYR A 897 29.29 -30.76 3.89
N GLU A 898 30.46 -30.82 4.54
CA GLU A 898 31.27 -32.04 4.58
C GLU A 898 30.55 -33.19 5.33
N SER A 899 29.80 -32.88 6.39
CA SER A 899 29.02 -33.92 7.11
C SER A 899 27.80 -34.42 6.32
N HIS A 900 27.32 -33.67 5.34
CA HIS A 900 26.17 -34.00 4.49
C HIS A 900 26.55 -34.14 3.03
N ARG A 901 27.81 -34.38 2.70
CA ARG A 901 28.32 -34.32 1.31
C ARG A 901 27.54 -35.17 0.33
N THR A 902 26.97 -36.29 0.77
CA THR A 902 26.25 -37.25 -0.05
C THR A 902 24.76 -36.93 -0.21
N ASP A 903 24.19 -36.18 0.73
CA ASP A 903 22.75 -35.89 0.81
C ASP A 903 22.44 -34.40 0.96
N PHE A 904 23.43 -33.53 0.69
CA PHE A 904 23.29 -32.09 0.79
C PHE A 904 22.27 -31.57 -0.23
N ASP A 905 21.24 -30.90 0.28
CA ASP A 905 20.21 -30.19 -0.48
C ASP A 905 20.24 -28.72 -0.06
N ASP A 906 20.55 -27.83 -1.00
CA ASP A 906 20.68 -26.39 -0.75
C ASP A 906 19.35 -25.74 -0.29
N SER A 907 18.22 -26.33 -0.63
CA SER A 907 16.88 -25.87 -0.23
C SER A 907 16.42 -26.41 1.13
N ARG A 908 17.06 -27.46 1.66
CA ARG A 908 16.61 -28.18 2.85
C ARG A 908 17.66 -28.29 3.97
N THR A 909 18.93 -28.50 3.63
CA THR A 909 19.96 -28.88 4.63
C THR A 909 20.35 -27.70 5.51
N LEU A 910 20.73 -26.56 4.92
CA LEU A 910 21.31 -25.42 5.63
C LEU A 910 20.63 -24.10 5.29
N GLY A 911 20.45 -23.26 6.31
CA GLY A 911 20.06 -21.85 6.14
C GLY A 911 20.77 -20.95 7.14
N VAL A 912 20.97 -19.71 6.78
CA VAL A 912 21.61 -18.71 7.65
C VAL A 912 20.66 -17.54 7.86
N ILE A 913 20.45 -17.18 9.12
CA ILE A 913 19.61 -16.04 9.50
C ILE A 913 20.52 -14.95 10.07
N THR A 914 20.34 -13.70 9.62
CA THR A 914 21.01 -12.52 10.17
C THR A 914 20.17 -11.26 10.00
N PRO A 915 20.26 -10.23 10.90
CA PRO A 915 19.34 -9.10 10.86
C PRO A 915 19.61 -8.10 9.72
N TYR A 916 20.87 -8.01 9.25
CA TYR A 916 21.28 -6.93 8.34
C TYR A 916 21.67 -7.43 6.96
N ARG A 917 21.25 -6.71 5.90
CA ARG A 917 21.60 -7.01 4.51
C ARG A 917 23.09 -6.95 4.23
N SER A 918 23.78 -5.97 4.80
CA SER A 918 25.22 -5.85 4.68
C SER A 918 25.93 -7.09 5.27
N GLN A 919 25.38 -7.66 6.34
CA GLN A 919 25.90 -8.92 6.91
C GLN A 919 25.57 -10.12 6.02
N ILE A 920 24.39 -10.14 5.38
CA ILE A 920 24.03 -11.18 4.38
C ILE A 920 25.06 -11.16 3.23
N ALA A 921 25.37 -9.97 2.68
CA ALA A 921 26.34 -9.82 1.61
C ALA A 921 27.73 -10.32 2.05
N LEU A 922 28.17 -9.93 3.24
CA LEU A 922 29.45 -10.34 3.79
C LEU A 922 29.52 -11.87 4.01
N ILE A 923 28.47 -12.48 4.57
CA ILE A 923 28.39 -13.94 4.78
C ILE A 923 28.43 -14.67 3.44
N LYS A 924 27.68 -14.21 2.43
CA LYS A 924 27.71 -14.81 1.10
C LYS A 924 29.09 -14.74 0.45
N LYS A 925 29.78 -13.61 0.59
CA LYS A 925 31.15 -13.45 0.12
C LYS A 925 32.12 -14.41 0.80
N GLU A 926 32.05 -14.56 2.14
CA GLU A 926 32.91 -15.50 2.88
C GLU A 926 32.58 -16.96 2.51
N ILE A 927 31.33 -17.29 2.23
CA ILE A 927 30.92 -18.62 1.73
C ILE A 927 31.43 -18.86 0.31
N GLU A 928 31.33 -17.88 -0.58
CA GLU A 928 31.82 -17.98 -1.96
C GLU A 928 33.32 -18.21 -2.02
N ALA A 929 34.09 -17.57 -1.13
CA ALA A 929 35.52 -17.74 -0.98
C ALA A 929 35.95 -19.19 -0.63
N LEU A 930 35.03 -20.02 -0.12
CA LEU A 930 35.26 -21.44 0.12
C LEU A 930 35.35 -22.28 -1.17
N GLY A 931 34.85 -21.76 -2.31
CA GLY A 931 34.85 -22.47 -3.57
C GLY A 931 33.94 -23.69 -3.64
N ILE A 932 32.88 -23.75 -2.83
CA ILE A 932 31.91 -24.85 -2.77
C ILE A 932 30.58 -24.39 -3.43
N PRO A 933 30.31 -24.76 -4.71
CA PRO A 933 29.15 -24.25 -5.46
C PRO A 933 27.78 -24.55 -4.81
N ALA A 934 27.66 -25.64 -4.07
CA ALA A 934 26.43 -26.02 -3.39
C ALA A 934 26.08 -25.02 -2.28
N LEU A 935 27.07 -24.46 -1.59
CA LEU A 935 26.88 -23.49 -0.51
C LEU A 935 26.47 -22.11 -1.04
N ASN A 936 26.80 -21.76 -2.26
CA ASN A 936 26.41 -20.46 -2.85
C ASN A 936 24.88 -20.35 -3.06
N ARG A 937 24.17 -21.48 -3.09
CA ARG A 937 22.72 -21.54 -3.31
C ARG A 937 21.91 -21.63 -2.04
N ILE A 938 22.54 -21.79 -0.86
CA ILE A 938 21.78 -21.81 0.39
C ILE A 938 21.10 -20.48 0.68
N LEU A 939 19.98 -20.53 1.40
CA LEU A 939 19.27 -19.31 1.81
C LEU A 939 20.03 -18.63 2.96
N VAL A 940 20.50 -17.39 2.70
CA VAL A 940 21.04 -16.47 3.71
C VAL A 940 20.15 -15.23 3.67
N ASP A 941 19.35 -15.00 4.73
CA ASP A 941 18.38 -13.88 4.74
C ASP A 941 17.98 -13.47 6.17
N THR A 942 17.08 -12.47 6.26
CA THR A 942 16.58 -11.97 7.55
C THR A 942 15.54 -12.90 8.17
N VAL A 943 15.25 -12.69 9.47
CA VAL A 943 14.25 -13.47 10.22
C VAL A 943 12.88 -13.40 9.56
N GLU A 944 12.49 -12.22 9.11
CA GLU A 944 11.20 -11.96 8.44
C GLU A 944 11.06 -12.81 7.17
N ARG A 945 12.13 -12.93 6.40
CA ARG A 945 12.15 -13.72 5.17
C ARG A 945 12.22 -15.21 5.37
N PHE A 946 12.72 -15.65 6.53
CA PHE A 946 12.69 -17.06 6.92
C PHE A 946 11.33 -17.51 7.44
N GLN A 947 10.40 -16.60 7.72
CA GLN A 947 9.06 -16.97 8.16
C GLN A 947 8.36 -17.85 7.12
N GLY A 948 7.73 -18.95 7.59
CA GLY A 948 7.16 -19.98 6.71
C GLY A 948 8.18 -20.99 6.15
N SER A 949 9.49 -20.76 6.31
CA SER A 949 10.52 -21.74 5.90
C SER A 949 11.07 -22.54 7.07
N GLU A 950 11.75 -23.65 6.76
CA GLU A 950 12.48 -24.48 7.72
C GLU A 950 13.71 -25.10 7.05
N ARG A 951 14.75 -25.42 7.84
CA ARG A 951 15.93 -26.13 7.39
C ARG A 951 16.32 -27.17 8.44
N ASP A 952 17.06 -28.20 8.01
CA ASP A 952 17.60 -29.18 8.95
C ASP A 952 18.56 -28.51 9.93
N VAL A 953 19.43 -27.62 9.42
CA VAL A 953 20.38 -26.83 10.23
C VAL A 953 20.14 -25.33 9.97
N ILE A 954 20.06 -24.54 11.01
CA ILE A 954 20.04 -23.07 10.96
C ILE A 954 21.27 -22.52 11.70
N ILE A 955 21.94 -21.55 11.08
CA ILE A 955 22.94 -20.71 11.74
C ILE A 955 22.34 -19.32 11.92
N TYR A 956 22.26 -18.83 13.15
CA TYR A 956 21.80 -17.48 13.47
C TYR A 956 22.98 -16.59 13.83
N SER A 957 23.34 -15.66 12.93
CA SER A 957 24.34 -14.62 13.16
C SER A 957 23.65 -13.38 13.71
N CYS A 958 23.88 -13.06 14.96
CA CYS A 958 23.20 -11.95 15.66
C CYS A 958 23.68 -10.58 15.17
N CYS A 959 24.93 -10.46 14.72
CA CYS A 959 25.56 -9.25 14.18
C CYS A 959 25.37 -8.01 15.09
N ILE A 960 25.66 -8.18 16.40
CA ILE A 960 25.51 -7.12 17.40
C ILE A 960 26.90 -6.65 17.86
N ASN A 961 27.25 -5.41 17.51
CA ASN A 961 28.51 -4.77 17.83
C ASN A 961 28.41 -3.74 18.96
N SER A 962 27.19 -3.44 19.44
CA SER A 962 26.95 -2.49 20.54
C SER A 962 25.66 -2.82 21.31
N TYR A 963 25.54 -2.33 22.56
CA TYR A 963 24.34 -2.49 23.38
C TYR A 963 23.07 -1.92 22.74
N TYR A 964 23.23 -0.84 21.98
CA TYR A 964 22.13 -0.14 21.35
C TYR A 964 21.47 -0.98 20.25
N GLN A 965 22.25 -1.72 19.48
CA GLN A 965 21.75 -2.53 18.37
C GLN A 965 20.79 -3.65 18.80
N LEU A 966 20.97 -4.19 20.00
CA LEU A 966 20.10 -5.27 20.49
C LEU A 966 18.61 -4.84 20.57
N LYS A 967 18.36 -3.55 20.78
CA LYS A 967 16.99 -2.98 20.78
C LYS A 967 16.31 -3.04 19.41
N PHE A 968 17.06 -3.01 18.32
CA PHE A 968 16.52 -3.08 16.96
C PHE A 968 16.40 -4.51 16.44
N VAL A 969 17.29 -5.38 16.88
CA VAL A 969 17.29 -6.79 16.48
C VAL A 969 16.21 -7.59 17.19
N SER A 970 15.79 -7.18 18.39
CA SER A 970 14.74 -7.81 19.18
C SER A 970 13.37 -7.19 18.94
N ASN A 971 12.32 -8.00 19.05
CA ASN A 971 10.91 -7.55 19.05
C ASN A 971 10.27 -8.02 20.36
N LEU A 972 10.47 -7.20 21.39
CA LEU A 972 10.05 -7.54 22.76
C LEU A 972 8.59 -7.17 23.01
N THR A 973 7.85 -8.11 23.56
CA THR A 973 6.50 -7.90 24.09
C THR A 973 6.38 -8.59 25.45
N GLU A 974 5.46 -8.11 26.29
CA GLU A 974 5.17 -8.73 27.58
C GLU A 974 3.73 -9.26 27.59
N GLU A 975 3.55 -10.51 27.96
CA GLU A 975 2.27 -11.16 28.06
C GLU A 975 2.18 -11.91 29.40
N ASN A 976 1.24 -11.52 30.24
CA ASN A 976 1.03 -12.11 31.58
C ASN A 976 2.31 -12.17 32.43
N GLY A 977 3.16 -11.13 32.36
CA GLY A 977 4.43 -11.09 33.09
C GLY A 977 5.57 -11.89 32.45
N VAL A 978 5.35 -12.50 31.28
CA VAL A 978 6.38 -13.23 30.52
C VAL A 978 6.88 -12.36 29.38
N LEU A 979 8.19 -12.15 29.35
CA LEU A 979 8.84 -11.42 28.24
C LEU A 979 9.01 -12.35 27.03
N ILE A 980 8.55 -11.90 25.88
CA ILE A 980 8.62 -12.63 24.60
C ILE A 980 9.42 -11.81 23.60
N ASP A 981 10.46 -12.40 23.00
CA ASP A 981 11.10 -11.85 21.80
C ASP A 981 10.59 -12.62 20.58
N ARG A 982 9.72 -11.97 19.80
CA ARG A 982 9.06 -12.59 18.64
C ARG A 982 10.04 -12.90 17.51
N LYS A 983 11.08 -12.06 17.31
CA LYS A 983 12.13 -12.32 16.31
C LYS A 983 13.02 -13.50 16.72
N LEU A 984 13.46 -13.52 17.98
CA LEU A 984 14.24 -14.64 18.50
C LEU A 984 13.45 -15.95 18.42
N ASN A 985 12.16 -15.92 18.80
CA ASN A 985 11.30 -17.11 18.73
C ASN A 985 11.22 -17.64 17.29
N VAL A 986 11.01 -16.76 16.30
CA VAL A 986 10.97 -17.17 14.90
C VAL A 986 12.31 -17.74 14.47
N ALA A 987 13.45 -17.09 14.75
CA ALA A 987 14.77 -17.54 14.36
C ALA A 987 15.07 -18.96 14.89
N LEU A 988 14.86 -19.18 16.19
CA LEU A 988 15.11 -20.48 16.85
C LEU A 988 14.23 -21.61 16.32
N THR A 989 12.98 -21.30 15.95
CA THR A 989 12.00 -22.30 15.54
C THR A 989 12.02 -22.64 14.04
N ARG A 990 13.03 -22.14 13.30
CA ARG A 990 13.25 -22.52 11.87
C ARG A 990 14.08 -23.80 11.72
N ALA A 991 14.85 -24.16 12.73
CA ALA A 991 15.72 -25.35 12.72
C ALA A 991 14.94 -26.63 13.01
N ARG A 992 15.18 -27.68 12.21
CA ARG A 992 14.60 -29.00 12.43
C ARG A 992 15.49 -29.86 13.33
N LYS A 993 16.78 -29.96 13.00
CA LYS A 993 17.72 -30.88 13.67
C LYS A 993 18.77 -30.19 14.53
N GLN A 994 19.30 -29.05 14.05
CA GLN A 994 20.37 -28.32 14.72
C GLN A 994 20.19 -26.80 14.60
N MET A 995 20.53 -26.11 15.67
CA MET A 995 20.50 -24.64 15.75
C MET A 995 21.85 -24.16 16.29
N PHE A 996 22.55 -23.34 15.48
CA PHE A 996 23.81 -22.72 15.86
C PHE A 996 23.63 -21.22 15.96
N VAL A 997 24.09 -20.61 17.03
CA VAL A 997 24.01 -19.17 17.27
C VAL A 997 25.42 -18.61 17.35
N THR A 998 25.68 -17.49 16.68
CA THR A 998 26.95 -16.75 16.81
C THR A 998 26.68 -15.29 17.13
N GLY A 999 27.52 -14.69 17.95
CA GLY A 999 27.37 -13.29 18.36
C GLY A 999 28.36 -12.92 19.46
N VAL A 1000 28.38 -11.64 19.85
CA VAL A 1000 29.26 -11.13 20.88
C VAL A 1000 28.63 -11.33 22.27
N PRO A 1001 29.17 -12.23 23.13
CA PRO A 1001 28.53 -12.62 24.40
C PRO A 1001 28.24 -11.44 25.32
N LYS A 1002 29.16 -10.46 25.36
CA LYS A 1002 29.04 -9.28 26.22
C LYS A 1002 27.76 -8.47 25.92
N TYR A 1003 27.42 -8.33 24.65
CA TYR A 1003 26.24 -7.56 24.25
C TYR A 1003 24.96 -8.39 24.36
N LEU A 1004 25.01 -9.66 23.98
CA LEU A 1004 23.86 -10.56 24.05
C LEU A 1004 23.37 -10.75 25.48
N LYS A 1005 24.29 -10.96 26.44
CA LYS A 1005 23.95 -11.14 27.89
C LYS A 1005 23.33 -9.88 28.53
N SER A 1006 23.28 -8.73 27.86
CA SER A 1006 22.53 -7.56 28.33
C SER A 1006 21.02 -7.67 28.19
N ASN A 1007 20.53 -8.65 27.42
CA ASN A 1007 19.10 -8.96 27.29
C ASN A 1007 18.82 -10.27 28.05
N PRO A 1008 17.86 -10.29 29.00
CA PRO A 1008 17.56 -11.46 29.83
C PRO A 1008 17.21 -12.74 29.05
N LEU A 1009 16.56 -12.63 27.89
CA LEU A 1009 16.20 -13.78 27.07
C LEU A 1009 17.43 -14.39 26.39
N TYR A 1010 18.31 -13.55 25.84
CA TYR A 1010 19.56 -14.02 25.23
C TYR A 1010 20.51 -14.57 26.30
N GLU A 1011 20.60 -13.94 27.46
CA GLU A 1011 21.36 -14.48 28.57
C GLU A 1011 20.84 -15.87 29.01
N SER A 1012 19.54 -16.03 29.16
CA SER A 1012 18.90 -17.31 29.48
C SER A 1012 19.14 -18.37 28.40
N LEU A 1013 19.11 -17.98 27.11
CA LEU A 1013 19.45 -18.87 26.00
C LEU A 1013 20.90 -19.35 26.09
N LEU A 1014 21.84 -18.43 26.28
CA LEU A 1014 23.28 -18.78 26.40
C LEU A 1014 23.54 -19.67 27.58
N ASN A 1015 22.97 -19.40 28.75
CA ASN A 1015 23.10 -20.26 29.95
C ASN A 1015 22.53 -21.67 29.71
N LEU A 1016 21.41 -21.78 28.98
CA LEU A 1016 20.86 -23.07 28.60
C LEU A 1016 21.82 -23.86 27.69
N ILE A 1017 22.43 -23.18 26.71
CA ILE A 1017 23.41 -23.82 25.81
C ILE A 1017 24.63 -24.30 26.60
N GLU A 1018 25.18 -23.46 27.48
CA GLU A 1018 26.31 -23.80 28.33
C GLU A 1018 26.01 -25.01 29.24
N THR A 1019 24.78 -25.22 29.66
CA THR A 1019 24.37 -26.36 30.52
C THR A 1019 24.04 -27.63 29.75
N GLN A 1020 23.82 -27.56 28.44
CA GLN A 1020 23.56 -28.75 27.59
C GLN A 1020 24.78 -29.28 26.85
N GLY A 1021 25.85 -28.48 26.73
CA GLY A 1021 27.15 -28.89 26.18
C GLY A 1021 28.02 -29.45 27.23
#